data_a5879ca17ff2220e66f9a417d6d0b93b
#
_entry.id   a5879ca17ff2220e66f9a417d6d0b93b
#
_cell.length_a   1.000
_cell.length_b   1.000
_cell.length_c   1.000
_cell.angle_alpha   90.00
_cell.angle_beta   90.00
_cell.angle_gamma   90.00
#
_symmetry.space_group_name_H-M   'P 1'
#
loop_
_entity.id
_entity.type
_entity.pdbx_description
1 polymer ?
#
loop_
_entity_poly.entity_id
_entity_poly.type
_entity_poly.pdbx_seq_one_letter_code
_entity_poly.pdbx_strand_id
1 'polypeptide(L)'
;MYDDRIKSLIEKIRAYAPNSDIDKVVRAYNLAKEAHKDQYRKSGEPYIIHPVAVANILADMELDIEAICGGLLHDVVEDTDYEEADIEEMFGKDVAALVDGVTKLGKIKYMTKEESQASNLRKMFLAMAKDMRVMLIKLSDRLHNMRTLEYMDSEKVKYKAQETLDIYAGIAHRLGISKIKWELEDLAFRFLYPDEYYDLVGKVNKKREQREAYIDEIVGIIKKDMDEKSVDCDVYGRPKHFYSIYKKMKKKNKSFDEIYDLTAVRVLVDTDKDCYAVLGEVHTLWKPIPGRFKDYIAMPKPNMYQSLHTAVIGSDGEPVEVQIRTYEMHNVAEFGIAAHWKYKEGITDSRLSDVDRRLQWLRQMMEWEKDVTDPHEFLDALKEDVFNAQVYVFTPQGDVLELPNGATPIDFAYRIHSKVGNKCVGAKVNGRIVPLEYSLKNGQIVEILTSANSLGPSRDWMNLVKTPNARNKIKQFFKKERREENIERGLAILDKELSRNNLSRNDVKVMAAIKEVAARFNQPDYEDFLATIGYGGIIGNHVVGKVKDEITKEERKLEKEQKANLEEEIVAHNIVDPEKSKYTSKKTEKRHIGVQVDGLDGIYVRFAKCCSPLPGDDIVGYITRGRGVTVHRTDCENVLRDKEKSAPRMVNVSWIDDTKSKFEAELQIKANDRRGIINEITHVISNEKVGLVGIYGRKGSDIGVTVDLIVEVVGIDELNKLIRKMMNVPGVEEAYRVQGR
;
A
#
# COMPACT_ATOMS: atom_id res chain seq x y z
N MET A 1 -28.10 22.12 -24.67
CA MET A 1 -28.39 22.32 -23.24
C MET A 1 -27.62 21.25 -22.51
N TYR A 2 -26.70 21.61 -21.61
CA TYR A 2 -25.86 20.61 -20.89
C TYR A 2 -26.71 19.82 -19.89
N ASP A 3 -26.33 18.55 -19.64
CA ASP A 3 -26.88 17.73 -18.55
C ASP A 3 -26.64 18.45 -17.20
N ASP A 4 -27.63 18.46 -16.32
CA ASP A 4 -27.55 19.17 -15.04
C ASP A 4 -26.36 18.68 -14.15
N ARG A 5 -25.96 17.44 -14.33
CA ARG A 5 -24.84 16.84 -13.60
C ARG A 5 -23.48 17.44 -13.94
N ILE A 6 -23.29 17.92 -15.17
CA ILE A 6 -22.02 18.51 -15.63
C ILE A 6 -22.02 20.05 -15.56
N LYS A 7 -23.15 20.69 -15.38
CA LYS A 7 -23.26 22.17 -15.34
C LYS A 7 -22.32 22.78 -14.29
N SER A 8 -22.39 22.30 -13.07
CA SER A 8 -21.55 22.79 -11.96
C SER A 8 -20.05 22.62 -12.26
N LEU A 9 -19.64 21.52 -12.89
CA LEU A 9 -18.27 21.31 -13.32
C LEU A 9 -17.84 22.33 -14.37
N ILE A 10 -18.68 22.59 -15.38
CA ILE A 10 -18.40 23.58 -16.43
C ILE A 10 -18.29 24.99 -15.86
N GLU A 11 -19.19 25.38 -14.94
CA GLU A 11 -19.15 26.67 -14.28
C GLU A 11 -17.86 26.87 -13.50
N LYS A 12 -17.41 25.85 -12.74
CA LYS A 12 -16.14 25.87 -12.02
C LYS A 12 -14.96 26.05 -12.97
N ILE A 13 -14.89 25.25 -14.06
CA ILE A 13 -13.80 25.33 -15.03
C ILE A 13 -13.74 26.73 -15.66
N ARG A 14 -14.89 27.28 -16.07
CA ARG A 14 -14.94 28.63 -16.64
C ARG A 14 -14.49 29.73 -15.70
N ALA A 15 -14.65 29.54 -14.40
CA ALA A 15 -14.25 30.53 -13.40
C ALA A 15 -12.69 30.66 -13.33
N TYR A 16 -11.94 29.57 -13.45
CA TYR A 16 -10.47 29.64 -13.39
C TYR A 16 -9.79 29.54 -14.76
N ALA A 17 -10.45 28.97 -15.77
CA ALA A 17 -9.89 28.75 -17.10
C ALA A 17 -10.94 29.09 -18.20
N PRO A 18 -11.29 30.38 -18.41
CA PRO A 18 -12.38 30.78 -19.28
C PRO A 18 -12.19 30.45 -20.78
N ASN A 19 -10.92 30.29 -21.21
CA ASN A 19 -10.57 30.03 -22.61
C ASN A 19 -10.35 28.53 -22.92
N SER A 20 -10.67 27.64 -21.97
CA SER A 20 -10.42 26.20 -22.14
C SER A 20 -11.42 25.52 -23.07
N ASP A 21 -11.00 24.38 -23.65
CA ASP A 21 -11.84 23.50 -24.48
C ASP A 21 -12.89 22.75 -23.65
N ILE A 22 -13.98 23.43 -23.35
CA ILE A 22 -15.13 22.85 -22.64
C ILE A 22 -15.80 21.73 -23.44
N ASP A 23 -15.76 21.80 -24.78
CA ASP A 23 -16.34 20.76 -25.63
C ASP A 23 -15.63 19.42 -25.47
N LYS A 24 -14.32 19.41 -25.20
CA LYS A 24 -13.56 18.22 -24.87
C LYS A 24 -14.06 17.57 -23.56
N VAL A 25 -14.34 18.38 -22.54
CA VAL A 25 -14.90 17.91 -21.25
C VAL A 25 -16.29 17.31 -21.44
N VAL A 26 -17.14 17.96 -22.26
CA VAL A 26 -18.50 17.47 -22.55
C VAL A 26 -18.44 16.15 -23.32
N ARG A 27 -17.54 16.00 -24.29
CA ARG A 27 -17.33 14.73 -25.00
C ARG A 27 -16.87 13.62 -24.03
N ALA A 28 -15.92 13.92 -23.13
CA ALA A 28 -15.44 12.95 -22.13
C ALA A 28 -16.59 12.52 -21.18
N TYR A 29 -17.41 13.46 -20.73
CA TYR A 29 -18.60 13.14 -19.93
C TYR A 29 -19.59 12.24 -20.68
N ASN A 30 -19.89 12.56 -21.95
CA ASN A 30 -20.85 11.78 -22.75
C ASN A 30 -20.32 10.35 -22.98
N LEU A 31 -19.04 10.18 -23.25
CA LEU A 31 -18.42 8.86 -23.37
C LEU A 31 -18.50 8.07 -22.07
N ALA A 32 -18.11 8.67 -20.95
CA ALA A 32 -18.19 8.02 -19.64
C ALA A 32 -19.64 7.62 -19.28
N LYS A 33 -20.62 8.51 -19.60
CA LYS A 33 -22.05 8.26 -19.37
C LYS A 33 -22.57 7.09 -20.20
N GLU A 34 -22.18 6.97 -21.47
CA GLU A 34 -22.58 5.86 -22.34
C GLU A 34 -21.89 4.57 -21.94
N ALA A 35 -20.57 4.62 -21.65
CA ALA A 35 -19.79 3.46 -21.24
C ALA A 35 -20.30 2.81 -19.95
N HIS A 36 -20.80 3.61 -19.01
CA HIS A 36 -21.30 3.15 -17.72
C HIS A 36 -22.84 3.17 -17.59
N LYS A 37 -23.59 3.23 -18.70
CA LYS A 37 -25.06 3.42 -18.69
C LYS A 37 -25.83 2.39 -17.88
N ASP A 38 -25.37 1.13 -17.88
CA ASP A 38 -26.02 0.00 -17.22
C ASP A 38 -25.36 -0.35 -15.88
N GLN A 39 -24.42 0.47 -15.43
CA GLN A 39 -23.70 0.27 -14.18
C GLN A 39 -24.26 1.13 -13.06
N TYR A 40 -24.34 0.55 -11.86
CA TYR A 40 -24.81 1.23 -10.65
C TYR A 40 -23.81 1.02 -9.52
N ARG A 41 -23.67 2.02 -8.69
CA ARG A 41 -22.88 1.94 -7.46
C ARG A 41 -23.62 1.10 -6.42
N LYS A 42 -22.93 0.70 -5.35
CA LYS A 42 -23.55 -0.03 -4.22
C LYS A 42 -24.62 0.80 -3.48
N SER A 43 -24.58 2.13 -3.60
CA SER A 43 -25.63 3.03 -3.12
C SER A 43 -26.94 2.94 -3.94
N GLY A 44 -26.92 2.28 -5.10
CA GLY A 44 -28.04 2.25 -6.05
C GLY A 44 -28.06 3.41 -7.05
N GLU A 45 -27.14 4.36 -6.95
CA GLU A 45 -27.02 5.49 -7.87
C GLU A 45 -26.33 5.11 -9.19
N PRO A 46 -26.64 5.78 -10.32
CA PRO A 46 -25.92 5.57 -11.59
C PRO A 46 -24.42 5.79 -11.43
N TYR A 47 -23.60 4.93 -12.05
CA TYR A 47 -22.14 4.96 -11.90
C TYR A 47 -21.50 6.29 -12.30
N ILE A 48 -22.05 6.97 -13.31
CA ILE A 48 -21.54 8.27 -13.83
C ILE A 48 -21.39 9.36 -12.75
N ILE A 49 -22.11 9.27 -11.63
CA ILE A 49 -21.98 10.22 -10.51
C ILE A 49 -20.54 10.20 -9.95
N HIS A 50 -19.87 9.03 -9.96
CA HIS A 50 -18.51 8.90 -9.48
C HIS A 50 -17.47 9.66 -10.32
N PRO A 51 -17.34 9.41 -11.64
CA PRO A 51 -16.42 10.18 -12.48
C PRO A 51 -16.66 11.68 -12.44
N VAL A 52 -17.93 12.10 -12.41
CA VAL A 52 -18.28 13.53 -12.28
C VAL A 52 -17.83 14.10 -10.94
N ALA A 53 -17.98 13.37 -9.84
CA ALA A 53 -17.51 13.82 -8.53
C ALA A 53 -15.97 13.89 -8.49
N VAL A 54 -15.27 12.93 -9.07
CA VAL A 54 -13.80 12.95 -9.22
C VAL A 54 -13.37 14.19 -10.02
N ALA A 55 -14.00 14.45 -11.18
CA ALA A 55 -13.70 15.62 -12.00
C ALA A 55 -13.99 16.94 -11.26
N ASN A 56 -15.04 17.00 -10.43
CA ASN A 56 -15.32 18.18 -9.58
C ASN A 56 -14.23 18.41 -8.53
N ILE A 57 -13.69 17.34 -7.90
CA ILE A 57 -12.58 17.46 -6.94
C ILE A 57 -11.32 17.98 -7.65
N LEU A 58 -11.05 17.53 -8.88
CA LEU A 58 -9.94 18.01 -9.71
C LEU A 58 -10.13 19.48 -10.12
N ALA A 59 -11.37 19.87 -10.48
CA ALA A 59 -11.71 21.27 -10.79
C ALA A 59 -11.60 22.19 -9.56
N ASP A 60 -11.92 21.71 -8.36
CA ASP A 60 -11.69 22.44 -7.10
C ASP A 60 -10.19 22.67 -6.83
N MET A 61 -9.29 21.91 -7.46
CA MET A 61 -7.84 22.11 -7.44
C MET A 61 -7.33 22.91 -8.65
N GLU A 62 -8.24 23.41 -9.50
CA GLU A 62 -7.96 24.23 -10.70
C GLU A 62 -7.00 23.55 -11.70
N LEU A 63 -7.15 22.23 -11.92
CA LEU A 63 -6.32 21.47 -12.85
C LEU A 63 -6.70 21.69 -14.32
N ASP A 64 -5.79 21.33 -15.22
CA ASP A 64 -5.97 21.42 -16.66
C ASP A 64 -7.09 20.50 -17.19
N ILE A 65 -7.52 20.76 -18.43
CA ILE A 65 -8.62 20.04 -19.08
C ILE A 65 -8.27 18.55 -19.28
N GLU A 66 -7.00 18.24 -19.53
CA GLU A 66 -6.52 16.88 -19.69
C GLU A 66 -6.71 16.07 -18.40
N ALA A 67 -6.38 16.65 -17.25
CA ALA A 67 -6.61 16.02 -15.94
C ALA A 67 -8.11 15.84 -15.63
N ILE A 68 -8.95 16.84 -15.97
CA ILE A 68 -10.40 16.76 -15.81
C ILE A 68 -10.97 15.64 -16.69
N CYS A 69 -10.58 15.57 -17.97
CA CYS A 69 -10.97 14.48 -18.87
C CYS A 69 -10.46 13.12 -18.37
N GLY A 70 -9.21 13.05 -17.91
CA GLY A 70 -8.65 11.86 -17.27
C GLY A 70 -9.47 11.41 -16.06
N GLY A 71 -9.96 12.35 -15.23
CA GLY A 71 -10.84 12.08 -14.10
C GLY A 71 -12.23 11.59 -14.50
N LEU A 72 -12.79 12.09 -15.62
CA LEU A 72 -14.06 11.61 -16.17
C LEU A 72 -13.95 10.21 -16.77
N LEU A 73 -12.80 9.84 -17.32
CA LEU A 73 -12.58 8.61 -18.10
C LEU A 73 -11.78 7.54 -17.35
N HIS A 74 -11.36 7.77 -16.11
CA HIS A 74 -10.38 6.93 -15.40
C HIS A 74 -10.80 5.47 -15.23
N ASP A 75 -12.10 5.18 -15.12
CA ASP A 75 -12.65 3.83 -14.97
C ASP A 75 -13.11 3.21 -16.30
N VAL A 76 -13.20 4.02 -17.39
CA VAL A 76 -13.77 3.54 -18.67
C VAL A 76 -12.98 2.37 -19.23
N VAL A 77 -11.64 2.43 -19.24
CA VAL A 77 -10.78 1.34 -19.76
C VAL A 77 -10.72 0.15 -18.78
N GLU A 78 -10.98 0.36 -17.47
CA GLU A 78 -10.95 -0.71 -16.48
C GLU A 78 -12.26 -1.52 -16.45
N ASP A 79 -13.39 -0.83 -16.54
CA ASP A 79 -14.72 -1.40 -16.26
C ASP A 79 -15.60 -1.57 -17.50
N THR A 80 -15.12 -1.23 -18.71
CA THR A 80 -15.88 -1.34 -19.96
C THR A 80 -15.06 -1.94 -21.09
N ASP A 81 -15.64 -2.05 -22.30
CA ASP A 81 -15.00 -2.65 -23.49
C ASP A 81 -14.08 -1.68 -24.26
N TYR A 82 -13.95 -0.43 -23.81
CA TYR A 82 -13.04 0.55 -24.45
C TYR A 82 -11.58 0.24 -24.12
N GLU A 83 -10.72 0.41 -25.14
CA GLU A 83 -9.28 0.24 -25.00
C GLU A 83 -8.54 1.59 -24.91
N GLU A 84 -7.27 1.58 -24.48
CA GLU A 84 -6.42 2.78 -24.40
C GLU A 84 -6.32 3.49 -25.77
N ALA A 85 -6.26 2.73 -26.87
CA ALA A 85 -6.20 3.27 -28.22
C ALA A 85 -7.43 4.10 -28.60
N ASP A 86 -8.61 3.70 -28.15
CA ASP A 86 -9.85 4.45 -28.39
C ASP A 86 -9.82 5.80 -27.69
N ILE A 87 -9.32 5.82 -26.46
CA ILE A 87 -9.15 7.06 -25.70
C ILE A 87 -8.10 7.97 -26.37
N GLU A 88 -7.00 7.41 -26.86
CA GLU A 88 -5.98 8.18 -27.57
C GLU A 88 -6.53 8.82 -28.86
N GLU A 89 -7.31 8.09 -29.64
CA GLU A 89 -7.93 8.59 -30.88
C GLU A 89 -8.91 9.72 -30.59
N MET A 90 -9.75 9.59 -29.54
CA MET A 90 -10.84 10.54 -29.23
C MET A 90 -10.38 11.78 -28.44
N PHE A 91 -9.38 11.65 -27.56
CA PHE A 91 -9.00 12.69 -26.59
C PHE A 91 -7.51 13.07 -26.62
N GLY A 92 -6.69 12.34 -27.39
CA GLY A 92 -5.27 12.58 -27.54
C GLY A 92 -4.41 11.86 -26.53
N LYS A 93 -3.08 11.86 -26.78
CA LYS A 93 -2.06 11.09 -26.04
C LYS A 93 -2.01 11.41 -24.55
N ASP A 94 -2.17 12.67 -24.17
CA ASP A 94 -2.05 13.11 -22.79
C ASP A 94 -3.17 12.50 -21.93
N VAL A 95 -4.44 12.58 -22.40
CA VAL A 95 -5.59 12.00 -21.69
C VAL A 95 -5.45 10.45 -21.62
N ALA A 96 -5.08 9.80 -22.74
CA ALA A 96 -4.88 8.36 -22.77
C ALA A 96 -3.79 7.92 -21.78
N ALA A 97 -2.66 8.62 -21.73
CA ALA A 97 -1.57 8.33 -20.79
C ALA A 97 -1.99 8.50 -19.33
N LEU A 98 -2.84 9.49 -19.03
CA LEU A 98 -3.39 9.67 -17.68
C LEU A 98 -4.33 8.53 -17.29
N VAL A 99 -5.24 8.14 -18.18
CA VAL A 99 -6.18 7.03 -17.95
C VAL A 99 -5.42 5.71 -17.79
N ASP A 100 -4.46 5.42 -18.68
CA ASP A 100 -3.59 4.23 -18.58
C ASP A 100 -2.80 4.20 -17.27
N GLY A 101 -2.23 5.34 -16.87
CA GLY A 101 -1.52 5.47 -15.61
C GLY A 101 -2.38 5.10 -14.40
N VAL A 102 -3.66 5.50 -14.38
CA VAL A 102 -4.61 5.17 -13.31
C VAL A 102 -5.06 3.70 -13.39
N THR A 103 -5.36 3.17 -14.60
CA THR A 103 -5.87 1.82 -14.86
C THR A 103 -4.86 0.71 -14.56
N LYS A 104 -3.58 0.90 -14.96
CA LYS A 104 -2.51 -0.09 -14.72
C LYS A 104 -2.26 -0.40 -13.26
N LEU A 105 -2.82 0.39 -12.35
CA LEU A 105 -2.77 0.18 -10.91
C LEU A 105 -3.69 -0.95 -10.42
N GLY A 106 -4.65 -1.43 -11.24
CA GLY A 106 -5.70 -2.39 -10.87
C GLY A 106 -5.48 -3.87 -11.27
N LYS A 107 -4.71 -4.19 -12.31
CA LYS A 107 -4.85 -5.44 -13.10
C LYS A 107 -3.89 -6.61 -12.84
N ILE A 108 -3.28 -6.82 -11.67
CA ILE A 108 -2.41 -8.00 -11.45
C ILE A 108 -3.01 -9.00 -10.45
N LYS A 109 -3.05 -10.29 -10.85
CA LYS A 109 -3.38 -11.42 -9.97
C LYS A 109 -2.16 -11.78 -9.12
N TYR A 110 -2.22 -11.53 -7.81
CA TYR A 110 -1.19 -11.87 -6.85
C TYR A 110 -1.59 -13.05 -5.98
N MET A 111 -0.59 -13.73 -5.40
CA MET A 111 -0.82 -14.87 -4.50
C MET A 111 -1.25 -14.41 -3.10
N THR A 112 -0.82 -13.23 -2.64
CA THR A 112 -1.22 -12.64 -1.35
C THR A 112 -1.76 -11.21 -1.49
N LYS A 113 -2.57 -10.75 -0.51
CA LYS A 113 -3.09 -9.38 -0.47
C LYS A 113 -1.96 -8.34 -0.31
N GLU A 114 -0.92 -8.68 0.43
CA GLU A 114 0.21 -7.81 0.73
C GLU A 114 1.12 -7.63 -0.51
N GLU A 115 1.41 -8.71 -1.25
CA GLU A 115 2.12 -8.62 -2.53
C GLU A 115 1.37 -7.78 -3.56
N SER A 116 0.04 -7.91 -3.60
CA SER A 116 -0.82 -7.09 -4.45
C SER A 116 -0.70 -5.61 -4.09
N GLN A 117 -0.74 -5.27 -2.80
CA GLN A 117 -0.64 -3.90 -2.31
C GLN A 117 0.74 -3.29 -2.64
N ALA A 118 1.83 -4.04 -2.40
CA ALA A 118 3.19 -3.61 -2.68
C ALA A 118 3.40 -3.30 -4.16
N SER A 119 2.98 -4.21 -5.03
CA SER A 119 3.14 -4.04 -6.47
C SER A 119 2.24 -2.94 -7.04
N ASN A 120 1.03 -2.77 -6.52
CA ASN A 120 0.16 -1.67 -6.91
C ASN A 120 0.77 -0.30 -6.53
N LEU A 121 1.31 -0.19 -5.32
CA LEU A 121 2.02 1.02 -4.89
C LEU A 121 3.25 1.31 -5.74
N ARG A 122 4.07 0.29 -6.02
CA ARG A 122 5.23 0.42 -6.89
C ARG A 122 4.87 0.99 -8.26
N LYS A 123 3.82 0.46 -8.89
CA LYS A 123 3.33 0.96 -10.18
C LYS A 123 2.79 2.37 -10.09
N MET A 124 2.05 2.67 -9.02
CA MET A 124 1.54 3.99 -8.76
C MET A 124 2.67 5.02 -8.70
N PHE A 125 3.78 4.71 -8.02
CA PHE A 125 4.94 5.60 -7.98
C PHE A 125 5.63 5.74 -9.34
N LEU A 126 5.72 4.66 -10.14
CA LEU A 126 6.24 4.72 -11.50
C LEU A 126 5.37 5.57 -12.43
N ALA A 127 4.05 5.44 -12.33
CA ALA A 127 3.12 6.27 -13.10
C ALA A 127 3.19 7.74 -12.67
N MET A 128 3.23 8.01 -11.35
CA MET A 128 3.38 9.34 -10.78
C MET A 128 4.68 10.03 -11.21
N ALA A 129 5.75 9.28 -11.39
CA ALA A 129 7.03 9.83 -11.86
C ALA A 129 7.02 10.23 -13.33
N LYS A 130 6.12 9.64 -14.13
CA LYS A 130 5.88 10.04 -15.52
C LYS A 130 4.99 11.29 -15.58
N ASP A 131 3.89 11.26 -14.86
CA ASP A 131 2.96 12.37 -14.76
C ASP A 131 2.26 12.41 -13.39
N MET A 132 2.48 13.50 -12.67
CA MET A 132 1.90 13.69 -11.33
C MET A 132 0.38 13.77 -11.31
N ARG A 133 -0.25 14.17 -12.43
CA ARG A 133 -1.70 14.25 -12.56
C ARG A 133 -2.38 12.90 -12.33
N VAL A 134 -1.71 11.78 -12.68
CA VAL A 134 -2.18 10.42 -12.37
C VAL A 134 -2.45 10.25 -10.87
N MET A 135 -1.55 10.80 -10.02
CA MET A 135 -1.74 10.72 -8.58
C MET A 135 -2.85 11.63 -8.07
N LEU A 136 -3.02 12.81 -8.67
CA LEU A 136 -4.10 13.73 -8.31
C LEU A 136 -5.48 13.11 -8.64
N ILE A 137 -5.59 12.46 -9.80
CA ILE A 137 -6.79 11.71 -10.18
C ILE A 137 -7.04 10.57 -9.17
N LYS A 138 -5.99 9.80 -8.82
CA LYS A 138 -6.12 8.67 -7.87
C LYS A 138 -6.48 9.11 -6.45
N LEU A 139 -5.96 10.25 -5.98
CA LEU A 139 -6.33 10.82 -4.69
C LEU A 139 -7.79 11.31 -4.70
N SER A 140 -8.25 11.90 -5.81
CA SER A 140 -9.65 12.36 -6.00
C SER A 140 -10.62 11.18 -6.06
N ASP A 141 -10.26 10.12 -6.78
CA ASP A 141 -10.98 8.84 -6.80
C ASP A 141 -11.08 8.26 -5.38
N ARG A 142 -9.95 8.16 -4.67
CA ARG A 142 -9.93 7.65 -3.29
C ARG A 142 -10.81 8.49 -2.36
N LEU A 143 -10.76 9.81 -2.48
CA LEU A 143 -11.56 10.72 -1.65
C LEU A 143 -13.05 10.50 -1.88
N HIS A 144 -13.49 10.42 -3.14
CA HIS A 144 -14.90 10.15 -3.42
C HIS A 144 -15.34 8.76 -2.96
N ASN A 145 -14.48 7.75 -3.14
CA ASN A 145 -14.74 6.40 -2.63
C ASN A 145 -14.86 6.37 -1.09
N MET A 146 -14.07 7.18 -0.37
CA MET A 146 -14.17 7.31 1.09
C MET A 146 -15.46 8.00 1.52
N ARG A 147 -15.94 9.01 0.78
CA ARG A 147 -17.21 9.69 1.04
C ARG A 147 -18.44 8.76 0.91
N THR A 148 -18.32 7.71 0.08
CA THR A 148 -19.40 6.73 -0.19
C THR A 148 -19.10 5.35 0.41
N LEU A 149 -18.17 5.25 1.35
CA LEU A 149 -17.67 3.96 1.87
C LEU A 149 -18.70 3.23 2.73
N GLU A 150 -19.68 3.93 3.30
CA GLU A 150 -20.72 3.38 4.20
C GLU A 150 -21.61 2.31 3.55
N TYR A 151 -21.71 2.29 2.21
CA TYR A 151 -22.48 1.28 1.47
C TYR A 151 -21.74 -0.03 1.25
N MET A 152 -20.53 -0.21 1.80
CA MET A 152 -19.72 -1.42 1.66
C MET A 152 -19.82 -2.34 2.90
N ASP A 153 -19.43 -3.61 2.72
CA ASP A 153 -19.34 -4.59 3.81
C ASP A 153 -18.32 -4.15 4.87
N SER A 154 -18.62 -4.35 6.16
CA SER A 154 -17.87 -3.83 7.31
C SER A 154 -16.37 -4.17 7.30
N GLU A 155 -15.98 -5.37 6.88
CA GLU A 155 -14.56 -5.76 6.77
C GLU A 155 -13.83 -5.00 5.67
N LYS A 156 -14.51 -4.79 4.52
CA LYS A 156 -13.95 -4.00 3.41
C LYS A 156 -13.83 -2.53 3.77
N VAL A 157 -14.80 -2.00 4.53
CA VAL A 157 -14.76 -0.63 5.06
C VAL A 157 -13.51 -0.41 5.90
N LYS A 158 -13.27 -1.27 6.90
CA LYS A 158 -12.08 -1.16 7.78
C LYS A 158 -10.78 -1.26 6.99
N TYR A 159 -10.69 -2.23 6.07
CA TYR A 159 -9.49 -2.39 5.25
C TYR A 159 -9.20 -1.15 4.40
N LYS A 160 -10.22 -0.63 3.67
CA LYS A 160 -10.06 0.55 2.82
C LYS A 160 -9.78 1.82 3.62
N ALA A 161 -10.39 1.98 4.80
CA ALA A 161 -10.12 3.10 5.70
C ALA A 161 -8.68 3.05 6.24
N GLN A 162 -8.19 1.87 6.63
CA GLN A 162 -6.81 1.70 7.09
C GLN A 162 -5.80 1.97 5.97
N GLU A 163 -6.03 1.42 4.77
CA GLU A 163 -5.20 1.68 3.59
C GLU A 163 -5.15 3.18 3.27
N THR A 164 -6.30 3.87 3.38
CA THR A 164 -6.39 5.31 3.12
C THR A 164 -5.58 6.11 4.14
N LEU A 165 -5.67 5.76 5.40
CA LEU A 165 -4.92 6.42 6.47
C LEU A 165 -3.42 6.15 6.38
N ASP A 166 -3.03 4.89 6.10
CA ASP A 166 -1.64 4.44 6.07
C ASP A 166 -0.89 4.83 4.80
N ILE A 167 -1.58 5.12 3.68
CA ILE A 167 -0.93 5.34 2.39
C ILE A 167 -1.36 6.68 1.78
N TYR A 168 -2.64 6.81 1.43
CA TYR A 168 -3.11 7.94 0.62
C TYR A 168 -3.03 9.28 1.37
N ALA A 169 -3.35 9.31 2.67
CA ALA A 169 -3.23 10.51 3.48
C ALA A 169 -1.75 10.95 3.63
N GLY A 170 -0.82 10.00 3.73
CA GLY A 170 0.62 10.27 3.76
C GLY A 170 1.13 10.85 2.44
N ILE A 171 0.69 10.29 1.31
CA ILE A 171 1.04 10.79 -0.03
C ILE A 171 0.47 12.20 -0.24
N ALA A 172 -0.81 12.44 0.09
CA ALA A 172 -1.42 13.76 0.02
C ALA A 172 -0.65 14.79 0.88
N HIS A 173 -0.15 14.36 2.07
CA HIS A 173 0.69 15.19 2.92
C HIS A 173 2.02 15.56 2.26
N ARG A 174 2.70 14.59 1.65
CA ARG A 174 3.97 14.81 0.94
C ARG A 174 3.82 15.73 -0.27
N LEU A 175 2.72 15.59 -1.00
CA LEU A 175 2.39 16.45 -2.13
C LEU A 175 1.90 17.84 -1.71
N GLY A 176 1.71 18.07 -0.40
CA GLY A 176 1.25 19.34 0.16
C GLY A 176 -0.25 19.58 -0.01
N ILE A 177 -1.04 18.60 -0.49
CA ILE A 177 -2.48 18.73 -0.75
C ILE A 177 -3.24 18.58 0.58
N SER A 178 -3.23 19.66 1.37
CA SER A 178 -3.77 19.62 2.73
C SER A 178 -5.27 19.36 2.76
N LYS A 179 -6.02 19.92 1.82
CA LYS A 179 -7.50 19.78 1.72
C LYS A 179 -7.90 18.29 1.60
N ILE A 180 -7.30 17.56 0.65
CA ILE A 180 -7.57 16.12 0.48
C ILE A 180 -7.05 15.31 1.67
N LYS A 181 -5.84 15.61 2.16
CA LYS A 181 -5.26 14.91 3.30
C LYS A 181 -6.18 14.92 4.51
N TRP A 182 -6.64 16.09 4.91
CA TRP A 182 -7.45 16.23 6.13
C TRP A 182 -8.79 15.53 6.01
N GLU A 183 -9.43 15.61 4.86
CA GLU A 183 -10.70 14.94 4.64
C GLU A 183 -10.53 13.41 4.61
N LEU A 184 -9.47 12.90 3.98
CA LEU A 184 -9.14 11.47 4.01
C LEU A 184 -8.86 10.98 5.43
N GLU A 185 -8.10 11.75 6.23
CA GLU A 185 -7.81 11.43 7.64
C GLU A 185 -9.09 11.40 8.49
N ASP A 186 -9.97 12.39 8.36
CA ASP A 186 -11.22 12.49 9.14
C ASP A 186 -12.22 11.39 8.75
N LEU A 187 -12.38 11.10 7.45
CA LEU A 187 -13.21 9.99 6.97
C LEU A 187 -12.67 8.63 7.43
N ALA A 188 -11.37 8.41 7.31
CA ALA A 188 -10.76 7.17 7.79
C ALA A 188 -10.92 7.01 9.30
N PHE A 189 -10.77 8.08 10.08
CA PHE A 189 -10.97 8.10 11.52
C PHE A 189 -12.41 7.73 11.89
N ARG A 190 -13.41 8.29 11.18
CA ARG A 190 -14.83 7.97 11.39
C ARG A 190 -15.12 6.47 11.23
N PHE A 191 -14.49 5.81 10.25
CA PHE A 191 -14.74 4.39 9.98
C PHE A 191 -13.89 3.44 10.82
N LEU A 192 -12.69 3.84 11.23
CA LEU A 192 -11.79 2.98 12.03
C LEU A 192 -12.10 3.04 13.52
N TYR A 193 -12.46 4.21 14.01
CA TYR A 193 -12.67 4.49 15.43
C TYR A 193 -13.97 5.27 15.64
N PRO A 194 -15.15 4.69 15.32
CA PRO A 194 -16.42 5.40 15.33
C PRO A 194 -16.79 5.95 16.72
N ASP A 195 -16.55 5.19 17.78
CA ASP A 195 -16.90 5.61 19.14
C ASP A 195 -16.11 6.86 19.54
N GLU A 196 -14.79 6.87 19.32
CA GLU A 196 -13.92 8.00 19.60
C GLU A 196 -14.23 9.20 18.69
N TYR A 197 -14.58 8.94 17.42
CA TYR A 197 -14.97 9.99 16.49
C TYR A 197 -16.22 10.72 16.94
N TYR A 198 -17.31 10.00 17.26
CA TYR A 198 -18.57 10.61 17.66
C TYR A 198 -18.51 11.23 19.05
N ASP A 199 -17.73 10.66 19.99
CA ASP A 199 -17.44 11.30 21.29
C ASP A 199 -16.73 12.64 21.09
N LEU A 200 -15.72 12.68 20.22
CA LEU A 200 -14.99 13.91 19.91
C LEU A 200 -15.88 14.95 19.22
N VAL A 201 -16.70 14.54 18.23
CA VAL A 201 -17.70 15.41 17.59
C VAL A 201 -18.66 15.99 18.62
N GLY A 202 -19.15 15.17 19.57
CA GLY A 202 -20.01 15.63 20.66
C GLY A 202 -19.35 16.68 21.57
N LYS A 203 -18.07 16.46 21.94
CA LYS A 203 -17.29 17.42 22.74
C LYS A 203 -17.01 18.73 21.99
N VAL A 204 -16.69 18.64 20.71
CA VAL A 204 -16.46 19.81 19.86
C VAL A 204 -17.75 20.62 19.67
N ASN A 205 -18.89 19.96 19.49
CA ASN A 205 -20.18 20.64 19.30
C ASN A 205 -20.72 21.30 20.57
N LYS A 206 -20.52 20.72 21.74
CA LYS A 206 -20.99 21.32 23.02
C LYS A 206 -20.46 22.73 23.29
N LYS A 207 -19.26 23.06 22.79
CA LYS A 207 -18.62 24.39 22.94
C LYS A 207 -18.58 25.18 21.63
N ARG A 208 -19.36 24.76 20.61
CA ARG A 208 -19.28 25.32 19.26
C ARG A 208 -19.72 26.78 19.21
N GLU A 209 -20.89 27.08 19.72
CA GLU A 209 -21.46 28.45 19.67
C GLU A 209 -20.58 29.45 20.43
N GLN A 210 -20.07 29.08 21.61
CA GLN A 210 -19.17 29.94 22.39
C GLN A 210 -17.86 30.20 21.66
N ARG A 211 -17.30 29.15 21.01
CA ARG A 211 -16.07 29.30 20.23
C ARG A 211 -16.26 30.09 18.95
N GLU A 212 -17.34 29.89 18.25
CA GLU A 212 -17.66 30.66 17.04
C GLU A 212 -17.82 32.13 17.39
N ALA A 213 -18.56 32.47 18.42
CA ALA A 213 -18.70 33.84 18.88
C ALA A 213 -17.36 34.49 19.29
N TYR A 214 -16.50 33.72 19.99
CA TYR A 214 -15.18 34.20 20.37
C TYR A 214 -14.22 34.37 19.17
N ILE A 215 -14.28 33.44 18.22
CA ILE A 215 -13.52 33.56 16.96
C ILE A 215 -13.97 34.78 16.18
N ASP A 216 -15.26 35.03 16.06
CA ASP A 216 -15.84 36.18 15.35
C ASP A 216 -15.43 37.51 16.00
N GLU A 217 -15.37 37.57 17.35
CA GLU A 217 -14.84 38.71 18.09
C GLU A 217 -13.37 38.96 17.72
N ILE A 218 -12.49 37.93 17.82
CA ILE A 218 -11.07 38.04 17.47
C ILE A 218 -10.88 38.46 16.00
N VAL A 219 -11.64 37.87 15.08
CA VAL A 219 -11.62 38.24 13.65
C VAL A 219 -12.02 39.71 13.48
N GLY A 220 -13.06 40.18 14.18
CA GLY A 220 -13.49 41.58 14.14
C GLY A 220 -12.44 42.56 14.65
N ILE A 221 -11.75 42.22 15.76
CA ILE A 221 -10.67 43.03 16.33
C ILE A 221 -9.48 43.12 15.33
N ILE A 222 -9.05 41.99 14.76
CA ILE A 222 -7.92 41.98 13.81
C ILE A 222 -8.30 42.78 12.55
N LYS A 223 -9.48 42.55 11.96
CA LYS A 223 -9.94 43.30 10.77
C LYS A 223 -9.94 44.78 11.01
N LYS A 224 -10.53 45.24 12.11
CA LYS A 224 -10.59 46.65 12.44
C LYS A 224 -9.22 47.29 12.58
N ASP A 225 -8.29 46.63 13.26
CA ASP A 225 -6.92 47.12 13.45
C ASP A 225 -6.14 47.19 12.11
N MET A 226 -6.33 46.19 11.23
CA MET A 226 -5.71 46.17 9.90
C MET A 226 -6.29 47.24 8.97
N ASP A 227 -7.61 47.46 9.00
CA ASP A 227 -8.29 48.53 8.24
C ASP A 227 -7.76 49.93 8.66
N GLU A 228 -7.59 50.16 9.99
CA GLU A 228 -7.05 51.42 10.50
C GLU A 228 -5.60 51.67 10.03
N LYS A 229 -4.84 50.61 9.73
CA LYS A 229 -3.45 50.66 9.26
C LYS A 229 -3.30 50.49 7.74
N SER A 230 -4.42 50.43 7.03
CA SER A 230 -4.45 50.28 5.57
C SER A 230 -3.73 49.03 5.06
N VAL A 231 -3.79 47.94 5.82
CA VAL A 231 -3.33 46.61 5.40
C VAL A 231 -4.53 45.82 4.91
N ASP A 232 -4.56 45.56 3.61
CA ASP A 232 -5.63 44.72 2.99
C ASP A 232 -5.43 43.26 3.41
N CYS A 233 -6.45 42.67 4.03
CA CYS A 233 -6.37 41.30 4.51
C CYS A 233 -7.74 40.60 4.63
N ASP A 234 -7.74 39.30 4.37
CA ASP A 234 -8.84 38.43 4.73
C ASP A 234 -8.58 37.72 6.06
N VAL A 235 -9.49 37.88 7.01
CA VAL A 235 -9.40 37.25 8.32
C VAL A 235 -10.61 36.35 8.55
N TYR A 236 -10.37 35.10 8.92
CA TYR A 236 -11.44 34.13 9.21
C TYR A 236 -11.01 33.05 10.19
N GLY A 237 -12.01 32.45 10.86
CA GLY A 237 -11.81 31.34 11.76
C GLY A 237 -11.42 30.06 11.01
N ARG A 238 -10.46 29.30 11.58
CA ARG A 238 -10.03 28.02 11.01
C ARG A 238 -10.54 26.86 11.86
N PRO A 239 -11.47 26.03 11.33
CA PRO A 239 -11.86 24.80 12.01
C PRO A 239 -10.69 23.81 12.06
N LYS A 240 -10.54 23.08 13.17
CA LYS A 240 -9.54 22.06 13.32
C LYS A 240 -10.11 20.68 13.03
N HIS A 241 -9.39 19.88 12.26
CA HIS A 241 -9.79 18.56 11.85
C HIS A 241 -9.78 17.55 13.02
N PHE A 242 -10.80 16.69 13.08
CA PHE A 242 -11.03 15.76 14.20
C PHE A 242 -9.87 14.79 14.41
N TYR A 243 -9.35 14.19 13.32
CA TYR A 243 -8.22 13.28 13.43
C TYR A 243 -6.97 13.97 13.99
N SER A 244 -6.73 15.22 13.62
CA SER A 244 -5.60 16.00 14.16
C SER A 244 -5.72 16.23 15.66
N ILE A 245 -6.93 16.44 16.18
CA ILE A 245 -7.21 16.56 17.61
C ILE A 245 -6.97 15.22 18.30
N TYR A 246 -7.58 14.14 17.78
CA TYR A 246 -7.43 12.78 18.31
C TYR A 246 -5.95 12.34 18.38
N LYS A 247 -5.19 12.56 17.31
CA LYS A 247 -3.76 12.25 17.26
C LYS A 247 -2.95 13.00 18.32
N LYS A 248 -3.28 14.26 18.59
CA LYS A 248 -2.63 15.05 19.66
C LYS A 248 -2.99 14.53 21.05
N MET A 249 -4.27 14.18 21.29
CA MET A 249 -4.72 13.58 22.55
C MET A 249 -3.94 12.29 22.82
N LYS A 250 -3.90 11.36 21.86
CA LYS A 250 -3.21 10.08 22.02
C LYS A 250 -1.69 10.25 22.17
N LYS A 251 -1.02 11.04 21.30
CA LYS A 251 0.44 11.21 21.32
C LYS A 251 0.95 11.89 22.58
N LYS A 252 0.18 12.83 23.15
CA LYS A 252 0.57 13.60 24.33
C LYS A 252 -0.09 13.10 25.63
N ASN A 253 -0.90 12.05 25.53
CA ASN A 253 -1.73 11.53 26.63
C ASN A 253 -2.50 12.63 27.37
N LYS A 254 -3.19 13.51 26.60
CA LYS A 254 -3.93 14.67 27.10
C LYS A 254 -5.43 14.48 26.91
N SER A 255 -6.21 15.02 27.84
CA SER A 255 -7.65 15.13 27.70
C SER A 255 -8.03 16.20 26.65
N PHE A 256 -9.28 16.19 26.20
CA PHE A 256 -9.79 17.18 25.23
C PHE A 256 -9.67 18.63 25.77
N ASP A 257 -9.94 18.85 27.06
CA ASP A 257 -9.90 20.18 27.68
C ASP A 257 -8.46 20.73 27.86
N GLU A 258 -7.44 19.87 27.75
CA GLU A 258 -6.03 20.29 27.77
C GLU A 258 -5.47 20.65 26.38
N ILE A 259 -6.33 20.64 25.35
CA ILE A 259 -5.94 21.02 23.98
C ILE A 259 -6.32 22.47 23.72
N TYR A 260 -5.38 23.38 23.96
CA TYR A 260 -5.57 24.83 23.85
C TYR A 260 -5.58 25.37 22.41
N ASP A 261 -5.29 24.58 21.39
CA ASP A 261 -5.19 25.03 20.00
C ASP A 261 -6.43 24.70 19.14
N LEU A 262 -7.58 24.65 19.78
CA LEU A 262 -8.89 24.45 19.11
C LEU A 262 -9.40 25.75 18.47
N THR A 263 -9.03 26.90 19.03
CA THR A 263 -9.36 28.22 18.53
C THR A 263 -8.22 28.72 17.66
N ALA A 264 -8.45 28.82 16.36
CA ALA A 264 -7.46 29.30 15.43
C ALA A 264 -8.07 30.29 14.42
N VAL A 265 -7.30 31.36 14.11
CA VAL A 265 -7.65 32.36 13.14
C VAL A 265 -6.60 32.36 12.04
N ARG A 266 -7.06 32.59 10.81
CA ARG A 266 -6.19 32.72 9.64
C ARG A 266 -6.29 34.12 9.08
N VAL A 267 -5.11 34.70 8.77
CA VAL A 267 -4.99 36.00 8.13
C VAL A 267 -4.30 35.81 6.78
N LEU A 268 -4.95 36.24 5.70
CA LEU A 268 -4.35 36.25 4.36
C LEU A 268 -4.06 37.68 3.96
N VAL A 269 -2.88 37.90 3.39
CA VAL A 269 -2.38 39.19 2.92
C VAL A 269 -1.70 39.04 1.55
N ASP A 270 -1.41 40.16 0.89
CA ASP A 270 -0.81 40.13 -0.45
C ASP A 270 0.70 39.84 -0.44
N THR A 271 1.46 40.40 0.50
CA THR A 271 2.93 40.31 0.47
C THR A 271 3.52 39.71 1.74
N ASP A 272 4.75 39.18 1.62
CA ASP A 272 5.54 38.66 2.76
C ASP A 272 5.75 39.74 3.85
N LYS A 273 5.93 41.01 3.42
CA LYS A 273 6.09 42.16 4.34
C LYS A 273 4.83 42.35 5.19
N ASP A 274 3.67 42.23 4.57
CA ASP A 274 2.40 42.37 5.28
C ASP A 274 2.19 41.23 6.27
N CYS A 275 2.70 40.02 5.98
CA CYS A 275 2.68 38.92 6.95
C CYS A 275 3.41 39.30 8.25
N TYR A 276 4.60 39.90 8.15
CA TYR A 276 5.36 40.33 9.33
C TYR A 276 4.77 41.60 9.99
N ALA A 277 4.14 42.48 9.22
CA ALA A 277 3.41 43.62 9.76
C ALA A 277 2.23 43.15 10.63
N VAL A 278 1.37 42.27 10.08
CA VAL A 278 0.25 41.67 10.83
C VAL A 278 0.75 40.94 12.10
N LEU A 279 1.87 40.22 12.02
CA LEU A 279 2.44 39.57 13.21
C LEU A 279 2.78 40.56 14.30
N GLY A 280 3.40 41.70 13.93
CA GLY A 280 3.75 42.81 14.88
C GLY A 280 2.49 43.35 15.54
N GLU A 281 1.44 43.57 14.78
CA GLU A 281 0.17 44.10 15.31
C GLU A 281 -0.54 43.10 16.20
N VAL A 282 -0.63 41.83 15.81
CA VAL A 282 -1.19 40.76 16.64
C VAL A 282 -0.47 40.66 17.98
N HIS A 283 0.87 40.83 18.01
CA HIS A 283 1.65 40.87 19.25
C HIS A 283 1.51 42.18 20.05
N THR A 284 1.06 43.24 19.40
CA THR A 284 0.70 44.49 20.07
C THR A 284 -0.67 44.42 20.72
N LEU A 285 -1.63 43.82 20.04
CA LEU A 285 -2.98 43.58 20.58
C LEU A 285 -3.00 42.59 21.74
N TRP A 286 -2.22 41.51 21.64
CA TRP A 286 -2.20 40.42 22.61
C TRP A 286 -0.81 39.89 22.93
N LYS A 287 -0.62 39.45 24.15
CA LYS A 287 0.67 38.90 24.59
C LYS A 287 0.94 37.52 23.97
N PRO A 288 2.06 37.32 23.24
CA PRO A 288 2.42 36.02 22.69
C PRO A 288 2.82 35.01 23.76
N ILE A 289 2.46 33.74 23.55
CA ILE A 289 2.85 32.63 24.43
C ILE A 289 4.29 32.22 24.08
N PRO A 290 5.25 32.26 25.04
CA PRO A 290 6.65 31.95 24.79
C PRO A 290 6.84 30.54 24.18
N GLY A 291 7.72 30.42 23.17
CA GLY A 291 8.04 29.14 22.52
C GLY A 291 6.95 28.60 21.58
N ARG A 292 5.89 29.39 21.32
CA ARG A 292 4.80 29.01 20.39
C ARG A 292 4.86 29.71 19.02
N PHE A 293 5.82 30.60 18.84
CA PHE A 293 6.07 31.22 17.54
C PHE A 293 6.84 30.28 16.61
N LYS A 294 6.44 30.24 15.33
CA LYS A 294 7.11 29.47 14.27
C LYS A 294 7.07 30.27 12.98
N ASP A 295 8.21 30.50 12.40
CA ASP A 295 8.36 31.14 11.12
C ASP A 295 8.65 30.11 10.02
N TYR A 296 7.60 29.77 9.27
CA TYR A 296 7.70 28.91 8.12
C TYR A 296 7.75 29.68 6.79
N ILE A 297 7.78 31.04 6.83
CA ILE A 297 8.04 31.86 5.65
C ILE A 297 9.56 31.90 5.42
N ALA A 298 10.33 32.28 6.45
CA ALA A 298 11.78 32.26 6.39
C ALA A 298 12.35 30.85 6.24
N MET A 299 11.66 29.83 6.80
CA MET A 299 12.08 28.43 6.78
C MET A 299 10.94 27.53 6.34
N PRO A 300 10.66 27.44 5.00
CA PRO A 300 9.59 26.62 4.48
C PRO A 300 9.75 25.14 4.85
N LYS A 301 8.62 24.46 5.08
CA LYS A 301 8.64 23.02 5.24
C LYS A 301 8.99 22.34 3.90
N PRO A 302 9.47 21.08 3.91
CA PRO A 302 9.82 20.35 2.68
C PRO A 302 8.68 20.21 1.67
N ASN A 303 7.43 20.17 2.16
CA ASN A 303 6.25 20.22 1.32
C ASN A 303 5.88 21.65 0.88
N MET A 304 6.83 22.61 1.00
CA MET A 304 6.71 24.02 0.65
C MET A 304 5.62 24.78 1.42
N TYR A 305 5.18 24.24 2.55
CA TYR A 305 4.25 24.95 3.42
C TYR A 305 4.93 26.17 4.04
N GLN A 306 4.36 27.35 3.82
CA GLN A 306 4.80 28.64 4.35
C GLN A 306 3.67 29.29 5.15
N SER A 307 3.97 29.79 6.32
CA SER A 307 3.06 30.57 7.17
C SER A 307 3.79 31.04 8.43
N LEU A 308 3.46 32.19 8.98
CA LEU A 308 3.79 32.52 10.35
C LEU A 308 2.73 31.90 11.28
N HIS A 309 3.17 31.26 12.34
CA HIS A 309 2.29 30.74 13.37
C HIS A 309 2.65 31.36 14.71
N THR A 310 1.72 32.00 15.34
CA THR A 310 1.86 32.48 16.71
C THR A 310 0.66 32.07 17.54
N ALA A 311 0.85 31.92 18.84
CA ALA A 311 -0.24 31.72 19.78
C ALA A 311 -0.20 32.88 20.78
N VAL A 312 -1.34 33.53 20.95
CA VAL A 312 -1.51 34.69 21.84
C VAL A 312 -2.58 34.41 22.90
N ILE A 313 -2.59 35.16 23.98
CA ILE A 313 -3.67 35.15 24.97
C ILE A 313 -4.66 36.23 24.55
N GLY A 314 -5.85 35.81 24.08
CA GLY A 314 -6.91 36.71 23.60
C GLY A 314 -7.66 37.43 24.71
N SER A 315 -8.77 38.11 24.35
CA SER A 315 -9.56 38.98 25.23
C SER A 315 -10.09 38.26 26.47
N ASP A 316 -10.54 37.03 26.32
CA ASP A 316 -11.11 36.22 27.44
C ASP A 316 -10.06 35.45 28.26
N GLY A 317 -8.75 35.69 28.00
CA GLY A 317 -7.68 34.93 28.63
C GLY A 317 -7.46 33.53 28.00
N GLU A 318 -8.21 33.18 26.95
CA GLU A 318 -8.07 31.93 26.23
C GLU A 318 -6.99 32.02 25.14
N PRO A 319 -6.21 30.96 24.92
CA PRO A 319 -5.18 30.94 23.88
C PRO A 319 -5.80 30.85 22.48
N VAL A 320 -5.31 31.71 21.57
CA VAL A 320 -5.70 31.74 20.15
C VAL A 320 -4.47 31.50 19.29
N GLU A 321 -4.53 30.53 18.37
CA GLU A 321 -3.50 30.34 17.35
C GLU A 321 -3.80 31.24 16.16
N VAL A 322 -2.86 32.13 15.78
CA VAL A 322 -2.98 32.99 14.60
C VAL A 322 -2.00 32.49 13.54
N GLN A 323 -2.53 32.21 12.33
CA GLN A 323 -1.77 31.77 11.17
C GLN A 323 -1.82 32.86 10.11
N ILE A 324 -0.66 33.40 9.76
CA ILE A 324 -0.54 34.52 8.82
C ILE A 324 0.25 34.03 7.61
N ARG A 325 -0.26 34.30 6.40
CA ARG A 325 0.38 33.91 5.14
C ARG A 325 -0.20 34.71 3.97
N THR A 326 0.52 34.75 2.84
CA THR A 326 0.00 35.37 1.63
C THR A 326 -1.06 34.48 0.96
N TYR A 327 -1.86 35.06 0.02
CA TYR A 327 -2.80 34.31 -0.81
C TYR A 327 -2.08 33.23 -1.64
N GLU A 328 -0.87 33.50 -2.16
CA GLU A 328 -0.07 32.51 -2.87
C GLU A 328 0.34 31.35 -1.95
N MET A 329 0.89 31.65 -0.76
CA MET A 329 1.22 30.63 0.24
C MET A 329 -0.01 29.82 0.67
N HIS A 330 -1.18 30.47 0.71
CA HIS A 330 -2.43 29.80 1.03
C HIS A 330 -2.79 28.75 -0.04
N ASN A 331 -2.75 29.11 -1.30
CA ASN A 331 -3.02 28.20 -2.40
C ASN A 331 -2.02 27.03 -2.41
N VAL A 332 -0.74 27.30 -2.22
CA VAL A 332 0.28 26.27 -2.11
C VAL A 332 0.04 25.35 -0.90
N ALA A 333 -0.40 25.88 0.24
CA ALA A 333 -0.67 25.10 1.44
C ALA A 333 -1.94 24.22 1.36
N GLU A 334 -2.97 24.66 0.60
CA GLU A 334 -4.22 23.91 0.43
C GLU A 334 -4.12 22.87 -0.70
N PHE A 335 -3.55 23.26 -1.85
CA PHE A 335 -3.54 22.47 -3.08
C PHE A 335 -2.16 21.86 -3.42
N GLY A 336 -1.11 22.24 -2.69
CA GLY A 336 0.22 21.66 -2.84
C GLY A 336 0.77 21.79 -4.25
N ILE A 337 1.17 20.66 -4.82
CA ILE A 337 1.75 20.62 -6.18
C ILE A 337 0.71 21.01 -7.24
N ALA A 338 -0.59 20.81 -7.01
CA ALA A 338 -1.64 21.19 -7.95
C ALA A 338 -1.68 22.71 -8.20
N ALA A 339 -1.36 23.54 -7.20
CA ALA A 339 -1.33 25.01 -7.34
C ALA A 339 -0.33 25.50 -8.42
N HIS A 340 0.67 24.69 -8.77
CA HIS A 340 1.67 25.07 -9.79
C HIS A 340 1.26 24.75 -11.23
N TRP A 341 0.25 23.89 -11.44
CA TRP A 341 -0.25 23.57 -12.79
C TRP A 341 -0.98 24.76 -13.44
N LYS A 342 -1.55 25.66 -12.64
CA LYS A 342 -2.22 26.89 -13.10
C LYS A 342 -1.29 27.84 -13.89
N TYR A 343 0.01 27.80 -13.66
CA TYR A 343 0.99 28.76 -14.21
C TYR A 343 1.82 28.20 -15.37
N LYS A 344 1.47 27.03 -15.95
CA LYS A 344 2.30 26.38 -16.99
C LYS A 344 2.37 27.17 -18.31
N GLU A 345 1.46 28.16 -18.54
CA GLU A 345 1.45 29.00 -19.74
C GLU A 345 2.43 30.21 -19.70
N GLY A 346 3.24 30.40 -18.64
CA GLY A 346 4.13 31.56 -18.51
C GLY A 346 5.35 31.39 -17.60
N ILE A 347 5.97 30.19 -17.54
CA ILE A 347 6.96 29.86 -16.49
C ILE A 347 8.34 30.44 -16.78
N THR A 348 8.89 31.22 -15.80
CA THR A 348 10.30 31.55 -15.67
C THR A 348 11.08 30.43 -14.96
N ASP A 349 12.35 30.20 -15.32
CA ASP A 349 13.27 29.12 -14.89
C ASP A 349 13.35 28.85 -13.37
N SER A 350 13.09 29.85 -12.52
CA SER A 350 13.18 29.71 -11.05
C SER A 350 12.10 28.81 -10.44
N ARG A 351 10.91 28.72 -11.05
CA ARG A 351 9.76 27.92 -10.54
C ARG A 351 9.84 26.42 -10.92
N LEU A 352 10.55 26.10 -12.01
CA LEU A 352 10.86 24.70 -12.37
C LEU A 352 11.72 24.02 -11.29
N SER A 353 12.62 24.78 -10.63
CA SER A 353 13.45 24.26 -9.54
C SER A 353 12.66 23.80 -8.31
N ASP A 354 11.51 24.39 -8.03
CA ASP A 354 10.67 24.05 -6.87
C ASP A 354 9.83 22.80 -7.08
N VAL A 355 9.29 22.60 -8.31
CA VAL A 355 8.64 21.35 -8.70
C VAL A 355 9.65 20.20 -8.70
N ASP A 356 10.85 20.42 -9.24
CA ASP A 356 11.95 19.46 -9.22
C ASP A 356 12.38 19.08 -7.80
N ARG A 357 12.41 20.03 -6.89
CA ARG A 357 12.73 19.78 -5.47
C ARG A 357 11.65 18.93 -4.78
N ARG A 358 10.37 19.18 -5.07
CA ARG A 358 9.25 18.38 -4.56
C ARG A 358 9.25 16.95 -5.09
N LEU A 359 9.72 16.75 -6.33
CA LEU A 359 9.82 15.43 -6.96
C LEU A 359 11.13 14.70 -6.66
N GLN A 360 12.08 15.35 -5.98
CA GLN A 360 13.38 14.75 -5.66
C GLN A 360 13.24 13.46 -4.83
N TRP A 361 12.32 13.43 -3.85
CA TRP A 361 12.05 12.23 -3.07
C TRP A 361 11.48 11.09 -3.93
N LEU A 362 10.65 11.43 -4.91
CA LEU A 362 10.08 10.45 -5.85
C LEU A 362 11.16 9.86 -6.76
N ARG A 363 12.07 10.71 -7.27
CA ARG A 363 13.23 10.25 -8.06
C ARG A 363 14.15 9.36 -7.23
N GLN A 364 14.40 9.71 -5.98
CA GLN A 364 15.16 8.87 -5.04
C GLN A 364 14.49 7.51 -4.81
N MET A 365 13.16 7.49 -4.67
CA MET A 365 12.39 6.26 -4.58
C MET A 365 12.47 5.39 -5.84
N MET A 366 12.46 6.01 -7.03
CA MET A 366 12.63 5.29 -8.29
C MET A 366 14.03 4.73 -8.48
N GLU A 367 15.07 5.44 -8.04
CA GLU A 367 16.44 4.92 -8.04
C GLU A 367 16.55 3.72 -7.10
N TRP A 368 15.94 3.81 -5.94
CA TRP A 368 15.90 2.74 -4.97
C TRP A 368 15.09 1.53 -5.44
N GLU A 369 13.97 1.74 -6.15
CA GLU A 369 13.14 0.69 -6.74
C GLU A 369 13.94 -0.26 -7.65
N LYS A 370 14.93 0.24 -8.38
CA LYS A 370 15.79 -0.57 -9.24
C LYS A 370 16.66 -1.56 -8.47
N ASP A 371 16.95 -1.25 -7.20
CA ASP A 371 17.85 -2.04 -6.34
C ASP A 371 17.08 -3.00 -5.41
N VAL A 372 15.76 -2.82 -5.22
CA VAL A 372 14.92 -3.65 -4.32
C VAL A 372 14.14 -4.67 -5.12
N THR A 373 14.42 -5.94 -4.87
CA THR A 373 13.74 -7.08 -5.52
C THR A 373 12.55 -7.59 -4.72
N ASP A 374 12.49 -7.32 -3.41
CA ASP A 374 11.43 -7.78 -2.51
C ASP A 374 10.32 -6.71 -2.38
N PRO A 375 9.06 -7.02 -2.77
CA PRO A 375 7.93 -6.12 -2.61
C PRO A 375 7.66 -5.69 -1.15
N HIS A 376 7.95 -6.57 -0.17
CA HIS A 376 7.78 -6.25 1.25
C HIS A 376 8.81 -5.23 1.75
N GLU A 377 10.08 -5.41 1.38
CA GLU A 377 11.15 -4.45 1.71
C GLU A 377 10.82 -3.05 1.15
N PHE A 378 10.23 -3.00 -0.06
CA PHE A 378 9.77 -1.75 -0.66
C PHE A 378 8.63 -1.09 0.14
N LEU A 379 7.62 -1.86 0.55
CA LEU A 379 6.50 -1.36 1.36
C LEU A 379 6.94 -0.82 2.72
N ASP A 380 7.79 -1.56 3.41
CA ASP A 380 8.25 -1.18 4.75
C ASP A 380 9.08 0.09 4.71
N ALA A 381 9.98 0.20 3.74
CA ALA A 381 10.76 1.41 3.55
C ALA A 381 9.92 2.60 3.08
N LEU A 382 8.90 2.36 2.25
CA LEU A 382 7.93 3.38 1.88
C LEU A 382 7.17 3.89 3.12
N LYS A 383 6.70 2.99 3.98
CA LYS A 383 6.05 3.35 5.23
C LYS A 383 6.99 4.12 6.14
N GLU A 384 8.25 3.68 6.28
CA GLU A 384 9.26 4.39 7.08
C GLU A 384 9.51 5.81 6.56
N ASP A 385 9.64 5.99 5.25
CA ASP A 385 9.96 7.31 4.67
C ASP A 385 8.73 8.24 4.59
N VAL A 386 7.56 7.73 4.23
CA VAL A 386 6.34 8.53 4.02
C VAL A 386 5.64 8.90 5.33
N PHE A 387 5.68 8.04 6.36
CA PHE A 387 4.81 8.17 7.53
C PHE A 387 5.52 8.51 8.85
N ASN A 388 6.85 8.36 8.92
CA ASN A 388 7.56 8.72 10.14
C ASN A 388 7.61 10.23 10.33
N ALA A 389 7.51 10.66 11.60
CA ALA A 389 7.75 12.04 11.97
C ALA A 389 9.15 12.45 11.52
N GLN A 390 9.27 13.57 10.84
CA GLN A 390 10.54 14.08 10.34
C GLN A 390 11.25 14.94 11.38
N VAL A 391 12.57 14.92 11.37
CA VAL A 391 13.43 15.85 12.10
C VAL A 391 14.16 16.74 11.11
N TYR A 392 14.21 18.03 11.42
CA TYR A 392 14.88 19.05 10.62
C TYR A 392 16.18 19.44 11.28
N VAL A 393 17.29 19.20 10.61
CA VAL A 393 18.64 19.48 11.10
C VAL A 393 19.35 20.40 10.12
N PHE A 394 20.32 21.13 10.61
CA PHE A 394 21.03 22.14 9.84
C PHE A 394 22.43 21.71 9.47
N THR A 395 22.88 22.07 8.27
CA THR A 395 24.30 22.07 7.95
C THR A 395 24.98 23.25 8.63
N PRO A 396 26.32 23.28 8.78
CA PRO A 396 27.05 24.45 9.28
C PRO A 396 26.87 25.72 8.41
N GLN A 397 26.48 25.57 7.14
CA GLN A 397 26.15 26.64 6.22
C GLN A 397 24.72 27.19 6.39
N GLY A 398 23.89 26.51 7.20
CA GLY A 398 22.51 26.92 7.44
C GLY A 398 21.48 26.23 6.57
N ASP A 399 21.88 25.29 5.69
CA ASP A 399 20.93 24.52 4.89
C ASP A 399 20.13 23.56 5.78
N VAL A 400 18.84 23.46 5.53
CA VAL A 400 17.94 22.56 6.26
C VAL A 400 17.86 21.21 5.57
N LEU A 401 18.13 20.14 6.32
CA LEU A 401 17.97 18.77 5.85
C LEU A 401 16.86 18.06 6.63
N GLU A 402 15.98 17.40 5.89
CA GLU A 402 14.91 16.59 6.43
C GLU A 402 15.36 15.12 6.53
N LEU A 403 15.14 14.52 7.70
CA LEU A 403 15.46 13.13 8.01
C LEU A 403 14.31 12.50 8.81
N PRO A 404 14.09 11.19 8.73
CA PRO A 404 13.11 10.53 9.58
C PRO A 404 13.50 10.61 11.05
N ASN A 405 12.51 10.62 11.94
CA ASN A 405 12.74 10.60 13.36
C ASN A 405 13.56 9.37 13.79
N GLY A 406 14.60 9.58 14.57
CA GLY A 406 15.54 8.54 14.94
C GLY A 406 16.73 8.40 13.98
N ALA A 407 16.79 9.21 12.92
CA ALA A 407 17.94 9.26 12.01
C ALA A 407 19.24 9.60 12.74
N THR A 408 20.33 9.08 12.23
CA THR A 408 21.67 9.17 12.80
C THR A 408 22.56 10.15 12.02
N PRO A 409 23.72 10.57 12.55
CA PRO A 409 24.71 11.32 11.79
C PRO A 409 25.17 10.63 10.49
N ILE A 410 25.11 9.30 10.43
CA ILE A 410 25.40 8.54 9.21
C ILE A 410 24.32 8.81 8.15
N ASP A 411 23.05 8.78 8.52
CA ASP A 411 21.94 9.13 7.63
C ASP A 411 22.10 10.54 7.08
N PHE A 412 22.46 11.49 7.95
CA PHE A 412 22.75 12.87 7.56
C PHE A 412 23.91 12.97 6.57
N ALA A 413 25.02 12.26 6.80
CA ALA A 413 26.18 12.23 5.93
C ALA A 413 25.85 11.74 4.51
N TYR A 414 25.08 10.66 4.40
CA TYR A 414 24.62 10.11 3.10
C TYR A 414 23.55 10.99 2.45
N ARG A 415 22.81 11.76 3.22
CA ARG A 415 21.84 12.73 2.70
C ARG A 415 22.52 13.92 2.03
N ILE A 416 23.67 14.37 2.55
CA ILE A 416 24.48 15.41 1.92
C ILE A 416 25.06 14.88 0.60
N HIS A 417 25.87 13.82 0.68
CA HIS A 417 26.49 13.21 -0.49
C HIS A 417 27.10 11.84 -0.15
N SER A 418 27.04 10.88 -1.09
CA SER A 418 27.61 9.54 -0.89
C SER A 418 29.11 9.56 -0.54
N LYS A 419 29.89 10.49 -1.11
CA LYS A 419 31.33 10.64 -0.78
C LYS A 419 31.55 11.09 0.66
N VAL A 420 30.65 11.92 1.22
CA VAL A 420 30.70 12.37 2.62
C VAL A 420 30.37 11.18 3.53
N GLY A 421 29.31 10.44 3.22
CA GLY A 421 28.93 9.22 3.94
C GLY A 421 30.04 8.19 3.95
N ASN A 422 30.62 7.86 2.79
CA ASN A 422 31.70 6.86 2.67
C ASN A 422 32.99 7.27 3.41
N LYS A 423 33.25 8.56 3.60
CA LYS A 423 34.44 9.07 4.28
C LYS A 423 34.17 9.50 5.73
N CYS A 424 32.96 9.32 6.23
CA CYS A 424 32.57 9.68 7.59
C CYS A 424 33.37 8.89 8.62
N VAL A 425 33.95 9.58 9.60
CA VAL A 425 34.69 9.00 10.73
C VAL A 425 34.11 9.47 12.07
N GLY A 426 33.25 10.45 12.09
CA GLY A 426 32.61 10.99 13.27
C GLY A 426 31.66 12.14 12.96
N ALA A 427 31.01 12.66 13.98
CA ALA A 427 30.11 13.80 13.84
C ALA A 427 30.13 14.71 15.05
N LYS A 428 29.83 15.99 14.83
CA LYS A 428 29.53 16.96 15.89
C LYS A 428 28.08 17.42 15.75
N VAL A 429 27.41 17.54 16.87
CA VAL A 429 26.07 18.11 16.97
C VAL A 429 26.11 19.31 17.91
N ASN A 430 25.71 20.48 17.42
CA ASN A 430 25.81 21.75 18.13
C ASN A 430 27.22 22.00 18.69
N GLY A 431 28.26 21.70 17.88
CA GLY A 431 29.67 21.84 18.23
C GLY A 431 30.27 20.75 19.14
N ARG A 432 29.48 19.78 19.63
CA ARG A 432 29.95 18.67 20.50
C ARG A 432 30.05 17.36 19.72
N ILE A 433 31.15 16.64 19.91
CA ILE A 433 31.31 15.29 19.31
C ILE A 433 30.27 14.35 19.90
N VAL A 434 29.60 13.59 19.02
CA VAL A 434 28.60 12.60 19.38
C VAL A 434 28.92 11.25 18.75
N PRO A 435 28.44 10.12 19.34
CA PRO A 435 28.53 8.81 18.70
C PRO A 435 27.76 8.79 17.36
N LEU A 436 28.16 7.92 16.43
CA LEU A 436 27.48 7.79 15.13
C LEU A 436 26.06 7.19 15.23
N GLU A 437 25.73 6.55 16.34
CA GLU A 437 24.40 6.03 16.70
C GLU A 437 23.47 7.08 17.35
N TYR A 438 23.96 8.31 17.53
CA TYR A 438 23.18 9.38 18.15
C TYR A 438 21.93 9.70 17.34
N SER A 439 20.76 9.73 18.00
CA SER A 439 19.51 10.10 17.36
C SER A 439 19.37 11.61 17.24
N LEU A 440 19.34 12.13 16.00
CA LEU A 440 19.24 13.54 15.70
C LEU A 440 17.87 14.12 16.10
N LYS A 441 17.86 15.39 16.54
CA LYS A 441 16.66 16.12 16.99
C LYS A 441 16.45 17.40 16.19
N ASN A 442 15.21 17.89 16.13
CA ASN A 442 14.87 19.13 15.46
C ASN A 442 15.74 20.31 15.93
N GLY A 443 16.19 21.13 14.98
CA GLY A 443 16.91 22.38 15.24
C GLY A 443 18.42 22.21 15.54
N GLN A 444 18.94 20.97 15.45
CA GLN A 444 20.37 20.73 15.69
C GLN A 444 21.22 21.05 14.46
N ILE A 445 22.39 21.64 14.68
CA ILE A 445 23.42 21.83 13.65
C ILE A 445 24.33 20.62 13.65
N VAL A 446 24.48 19.96 12.51
CA VAL A 446 25.25 18.72 12.35
C VAL A 446 26.44 18.93 11.43
N GLU A 447 27.63 18.66 11.93
CA GLU A 447 28.90 18.69 11.19
C GLU A 447 29.46 17.28 11.09
N ILE A 448 29.72 16.79 9.86
CA ILE A 448 30.31 15.47 9.64
C ILE A 448 31.82 15.57 9.54
N LEU A 449 32.51 14.76 10.34
CA LEU A 449 33.96 14.64 10.30
C LEU A 449 34.32 13.55 9.27
N THR A 450 35.11 13.96 8.26
CA THR A 450 35.52 13.05 7.18
C THR A 450 37.03 12.86 7.20
N SER A 451 37.53 11.70 6.79
CA SER A 451 38.94 11.40 6.62
C SER A 451 39.22 10.94 5.19
N ALA A 452 40.29 11.46 4.60
CA ALA A 452 40.76 10.98 3.29
C ALA A 452 41.21 9.52 3.32
N ASN A 453 41.68 9.04 4.49
CA ASN A 453 42.19 7.69 4.70
C ASN A 453 41.09 6.71 5.18
N SER A 454 39.83 7.12 5.19
CA SER A 454 38.74 6.20 5.54
C SER A 454 38.64 5.08 4.53
N LEU A 455 38.58 3.83 5.04
CA LEU A 455 38.39 2.62 4.24
C LEU A 455 36.93 2.42 3.75
N GLY A 456 36.06 3.39 4.03
CA GLY A 456 34.64 3.32 3.70
C GLY A 456 33.74 3.01 4.91
N PRO A 457 32.45 2.75 4.68
CA PRO A 457 31.48 2.46 5.73
C PRO A 457 31.76 1.15 6.45
N SER A 458 31.47 1.08 7.75
CA SER A 458 31.44 -0.19 8.48
C SER A 458 30.17 -0.99 8.16
N ARG A 459 30.24 -2.34 8.19
CA ARG A 459 29.06 -3.21 8.03
C ARG A 459 28.02 -2.99 9.13
N ASP A 460 28.48 -2.66 10.35
CA ASP A 460 27.59 -2.39 11.49
C ASP A 460 26.68 -1.17 11.25
N TRP A 461 27.08 -0.26 10.35
CA TRP A 461 26.28 0.91 9.99
C TRP A 461 24.95 0.53 9.36
N MET A 462 24.84 -0.66 8.74
CA MET A 462 23.57 -1.19 8.21
C MET A 462 22.48 -1.29 9.28
N ASN A 463 22.87 -1.55 10.54
CA ASN A 463 21.96 -1.65 11.67
C ASN A 463 21.67 -0.29 12.33
N LEU A 464 22.56 0.68 12.14
CA LEU A 464 22.47 2.02 12.75
C LEU A 464 21.63 2.97 11.92
N VAL A 465 21.73 2.88 10.58
CA VAL A 465 21.03 3.80 9.68
C VAL A 465 19.52 3.53 9.65
N LYS A 466 18.76 4.62 9.60
CA LYS A 466 17.29 4.60 9.52
C LYS A 466 16.78 4.91 8.13
N THR A 467 17.57 5.63 7.31
CA THR A 467 17.14 5.99 5.97
C THR A 467 17.41 4.88 4.95
N PRO A 468 16.44 4.53 4.08
CA PRO A 468 16.67 3.60 2.98
C PRO A 468 17.81 4.05 2.06
N ASN A 469 17.96 5.37 1.85
CA ASN A 469 19.03 5.93 1.03
C ASN A 469 20.42 5.60 1.58
N ALA A 470 20.67 5.84 2.89
CA ALA A 470 21.97 5.52 3.50
C ALA A 470 22.24 4.01 3.42
N ARG A 471 21.23 3.19 3.74
CA ARG A 471 21.33 1.71 3.68
C ARG A 471 21.71 1.23 2.28
N ASN A 472 21.07 1.76 1.24
CA ASN A 472 21.37 1.38 -0.15
C ASN A 472 22.74 1.85 -0.61
N LYS A 473 23.15 3.08 -0.27
CA LYS A 473 24.49 3.58 -0.63
C LYS A 473 25.59 2.78 0.05
N ILE A 474 25.39 2.34 1.29
CA ILE A 474 26.29 1.43 1.99
C ILE A 474 26.33 0.05 1.29
N LYS A 475 25.16 -0.53 0.93
CA LYS A 475 25.09 -1.78 0.15
C LYS A 475 25.86 -1.67 -1.19
N GLN A 476 25.62 -0.56 -1.94
CA GLN A 476 26.31 -0.31 -3.22
C GLN A 476 27.83 -0.17 -3.05
N PHE A 477 28.29 0.50 -1.97
CA PHE A 477 29.72 0.60 -1.66
C PHE A 477 30.34 -0.79 -1.50
N PHE A 478 29.75 -1.64 -0.66
CA PHE A 478 30.27 -3.01 -0.45
C PHE A 478 30.19 -3.88 -1.71
N LYS A 479 29.16 -3.68 -2.54
CA LYS A 479 29.06 -4.37 -3.84
C LYS A 479 30.21 -4.00 -4.76
N LYS A 480 30.61 -2.72 -4.82
CA LYS A 480 31.59 -2.21 -5.79
C LYS A 480 33.05 -2.40 -5.32
N GLU A 481 33.34 -2.06 -4.06
CA GLU A 481 34.72 -2.00 -3.57
C GLU A 481 35.32 -3.35 -3.17
N ARG A 482 34.48 -4.34 -2.85
CA ARG A 482 34.88 -5.66 -2.41
C ARG A 482 34.23 -6.77 -3.24
N ARG A 483 34.17 -6.59 -4.55
CA ARG A 483 33.49 -7.53 -5.45
C ARG A 483 34.06 -8.94 -5.32
N GLU A 484 35.39 -9.07 -5.34
CA GLU A 484 36.09 -10.38 -5.24
C GLU A 484 35.84 -11.07 -3.90
N GLU A 485 36.03 -10.34 -2.77
CA GLU A 485 35.76 -10.86 -1.41
C GLU A 485 34.28 -11.27 -1.25
N ASN A 486 33.36 -10.51 -1.86
CA ASN A 486 31.94 -10.84 -1.83
C ASN A 486 31.59 -12.07 -2.69
N ILE A 487 32.27 -12.29 -3.83
CA ILE A 487 32.10 -13.49 -4.64
C ILE A 487 32.53 -14.72 -3.83
N GLU A 488 33.72 -14.72 -3.22
CA GLU A 488 34.20 -15.83 -2.41
C GLU A 488 33.26 -16.13 -1.23
N ARG A 489 32.82 -15.09 -0.52
CA ARG A 489 31.89 -15.22 0.59
C ARG A 489 30.53 -15.74 0.16
N GLY A 490 29.99 -15.23 -0.97
CA GLY A 490 28.73 -15.67 -1.54
C GLY A 490 28.78 -17.12 -1.96
N LEU A 491 29.90 -17.55 -2.55
CA LEU A 491 30.16 -18.94 -2.87
C LEU A 491 30.13 -19.84 -1.62
N ALA A 492 30.80 -19.42 -0.56
CA ALA A 492 30.81 -20.17 0.69
C ALA A 492 29.45 -20.30 1.34
N ILE A 493 28.66 -19.22 1.29
CA ILE A 493 27.27 -19.20 1.79
C ILE A 493 26.40 -20.14 0.95
N LEU A 494 26.47 -20.04 -0.38
CA LEU A 494 25.67 -20.85 -1.30
C LEU A 494 26.01 -22.33 -1.16
N ASP A 495 27.30 -22.71 -1.14
CA ASP A 495 27.75 -24.09 -0.97
C ASP A 495 27.29 -24.67 0.36
N LYS A 496 27.36 -23.90 1.45
CA LYS A 496 26.85 -24.29 2.77
C LYS A 496 25.35 -24.58 2.76
N GLU A 497 24.55 -23.70 2.16
CA GLU A 497 23.10 -23.87 2.12
C GLU A 497 22.67 -24.98 1.13
N LEU A 498 23.36 -25.16 0.00
CA LEU A 498 23.18 -26.30 -0.90
C LEU A 498 23.47 -27.63 -0.17
N SER A 499 24.58 -27.71 0.53
CA SER A 499 24.98 -28.94 1.28
C SER A 499 23.98 -29.29 2.39
N ARG A 500 23.41 -28.29 3.08
CA ARG A 500 22.34 -28.48 4.08
C ARG A 500 21.08 -29.10 3.48
N ASN A 501 20.88 -28.91 2.18
CA ASN A 501 19.72 -29.38 1.43
C ASN A 501 20.04 -30.61 0.54
N ASN A 502 21.17 -31.30 0.75
CA ASN A 502 21.66 -32.43 -0.02
C ASN A 502 21.82 -32.14 -1.52
N LEU A 503 22.15 -30.92 -1.86
CA LEU A 503 22.45 -30.47 -3.23
C LEU A 503 23.93 -30.13 -3.35
N SER A 504 24.50 -30.33 -4.54
CA SER A 504 25.89 -29.98 -4.83
C SER A 504 25.93 -29.06 -6.07
N ARG A 505 26.71 -27.99 -5.98
CA ARG A 505 26.94 -27.08 -7.11
C ARG A 505 27.67 -27.81 -8.30
N ASN A 506 28.36 -28.89 -8.04
CA ASN A 506 29.02 -29.69 -9.10
C ASN A 506 28.03 -30.52 -9.92
N ASP A 507 26.80 -30.63 -9.50
CA ASP A 507 25.73 -31.24 -10.31
C ASP A 507 25.28 -30.28 -11.41
N VAL A 508 25.29 -30.77 -12.64
CA VAL A 508 24.93 -30.01 -13.85
C VAL A 508 23.50 -29.45 -13.76
N LYS A 509 22.55 -30.23 -13.21
CA LYS A 509 21.16 -29.84 -13.02
C LYS A 509 21.03 -28.71 -11.99
N VAL A 510 21.75 -28.83 -10.87
CA VAL A 510 21.76 -27.82 -9.81
C VAL A 510 22.36 -26.52 -10.34
N MET A 511 23.45 -26.59 -11.10
CA MET A 511 24.06 -25.39 -11.69
C MET A 511 23.19 -24.72 -12.74
N ALA A 512 22.47 -25.48 -13.56
CA ALA A 512 21.48 -24.92 -14.50
C ALA A 512 20.36 -24.19 -13.75
N ALA A 513 19.79 -24.82 -12.72
CA ALA A 513 18.76 -24.23 -11.87
C ALA A 513 19.25 -22.95 -11.14
N ILE A 514 20.50 -22.92 -10.67
CA ILE A 514 21.10 -21.72 -10.06
C ILE A 514 21.15 -20.55 -11.06
N LYS A 515 21.55 -20.80 -12.31
CA LYS A 515 21.60 -19.76 -13.36
C LYS A 515 20.21 -19.21 -13.69
N GLU A 516 19.20 -20.08 -13.78
CA GLU A 516 17.80 -19.69 -13.98
C GLU A 516 17.28 -18.83 -12.83
N VAL A 517 17.58 -19.26 -11.60
CA VAL A 517 17.23 -18.50 -10.39
C VAL A 517 17.94 -17.14 -10.34
N ALA A 518 19.22 -17.09 -10.71
CA ALA A 518 19.99 -15.84 -10.79
C ALA A 518 19.36 -14.85 -11.78
N ALA A 519 18.92 -15.33 -12.96
CA ALA A 519 18.20 -14.49 -13.94
C ALA A 519 16.88 -13.92 -13.38
N ARG A 520 16.15 -14.71 -12.58
CA ARG A 520 14.91 -14.23 -11.91
C ARG A 520 15.16 -13.18 -10.83
N PHE A 521 16.36 -13.15 -10.26
CA PHE A 521 16.80 -12.09 -9.35
C PHE A 521 17.40 -10.89 -10.10
N ASN A 522 17.20 -10.78 -11.42
CA ASN A 522 17.81 -9.75 -12.28
C ASN A 522 19.35 -9.68 -12.19
N GLN A 523 19.99 -10.83 -11.96
CA GLN A 523 21.43 -10.99 -11.87
C GLN A 523 21.87 -12.11 -12.84
N PRO A 524 21.85 -11.89 -14.16
CA PRO A 524 22.16 -12.94 -15.15
C PRO A 524 23.64 -13.36 -15.10
N ASP A 525 24.52 -12.49 -14.61
CA ASP A 525 25.92 -12.81 -14.38
C ASP A 525 26.08 -13.58 -13.07
N TYR A 526 26.73 -14.76 -13.12
CA TYR A 526 26.87 -15.65 -11.96
C TYR A 526 27.76 -15.07 -10.87
N GLU A 527 28.82 -14.34 -11.25
CA GLU A 527 29.72 -13.70 -10.29
C GLU A 527 29.01 -12.55 -9.56
N ASP A 528 28.21 -11.73 -10.28
CA ASP A 528 27.41 -10.67 -9.68
C ASP A 528 26.32 -11.22 -8.76
N PHE A 529 25.74 -12.38 -9.11
CA PHE A 529 24.81 -13.10 -8.26
C PHE A 529 25.48 -13.57 -6.96
N LEU A 530 26.67 -14.19 -7.05
CA LEU A 530 27.45 -14.60 -5.87
C LEU A 530 27.87 -13.40 -5.03
N ALA A 531 28.34 -12.31 -5.65
CA ALA A 531 28.67 -11.10 -4.94
C ALA A 531 27.46 -10.54 -4.17
N THR A 532 26.25 -10.64 -4.77
CA THR A 532 25.00 -10.20 -4.14
C THR A 532 24.63 -11.03 -2.91
N ILE A 533 24.83 -12.34 -2.96
CA ILE A 533 24.70 -13.22 -1.79
C ILE A 533 25.74 -12.86 -0.74
N GLY A 534 26.99 -12.62 -1.14
CA GLY A 534 28.12 -12.38 -0.24
C GLY A 534 28.00 -11.09 0.59
N TYR A 535 27.45 -10.00 0.02
CA TYR A 535 27.20 -8.79 0.80
C TYR A 535 25.85 -8.78 1.53
N GLY A 536 25.02 -9.83 1.36
CA GLY A 536 23.75 -9.99 2.04
C GLY A 536 22.54 -9.34 1.32
N GLY A 537 22.66 -9.02 0.04
CA GLY A 537 21.58 -8.51 -0.79
C GLY A 537 20.54 -9.58 -1.15
N ILE A 538 20.96 -10.87 -1.19
CA ILE A 538 20.09 -12.03 -1.37
C ILE A 538 20.40 -13.04 -0.28
N ILE A 539 19.36 -13.60 0.34
CA ILE A 539 19.52 -14.60 1.43
C ILE A 539 19.77 -15.98 0.81
N GLY A 540 20.86 -16.66 1.17
CA GLY A 540 21.26 -17.94 0.61
C GLY A 540 20.20 -19.04 0.73
N ASN A 541 19.50 -19.13 1.85
CA ASN A 541 18.41 -20.10 2.05
C ASN A 541 17.23 -19.91 1.07
N HIS A 542 16.87 -18.65 0.77
CA HIS A 542 15.83 -18.32 -0.21
C HIS A 542 16.23 -18.72 -1.63
N VAL A 543 17.53 -18.57 -1.97
CA VAL A 543 18.07 -19.04 -3.25
C VAL A 543 17.91 -20.56 -3.39
N VAL A 544 18.33 -21.31 -2.38
CA VAL A 544 18.27 -22.78 -2.42
C VAL A 544 16.84 -23.30 -2.47
N GLY A 545 15.88 -22.63 -1.80
CA GLY A 545 14.46 -22.94 -1.95
C GLY A 545 14.00 -22.84 -3.40
N LYS A 546 14.30 -21.72 -4.07
CA LYS A 546 13.95 -21.51 -5.49
C LYS A 546 14.68 -22.46 -6.45
N VAL A 547 15.92 -22.84 -6.13
CA VAL A 547 16.68 -23.84 -6.90
C VAL A 547 15.98 -25.20 -6.84
N LYS A 548 15.51 -25.63 -5.68
CA LYS A 548 14.72 -26.86 -5.54
C LYS A 548 13.43 -26.83 -6.36
N ASP A 549 12.70 -25.72 -6.31
CA ASP A 549 11.48 -25.55 -7.09
C ASP A 549 11.74 -25.67 -8.60
N GLU A 550 12.86 -25.11 -9.07
CA GLU A 550 13.22 -25.15 -10.50
C GLU A 550 13.64 -26.55 -10.93
N ILE A 551 14.44 -27.26 -10.14
CA ILE A 551 14.82 -28.66 -10.39
C ILE A 551 13.57 -29.54 -10.49
N THR A 552 12.64 -29.41 -9.53
CA THR A 552 11.38 -30.18 -9.55
C THR A 552 10.52 -29.87 -10.76
N LYS A 553 10.53 -28.63 -11.23
CA LYS A 553 9.78 -28.19 -12.41
C LYS A 553 10.39 -28.76 -13.71
N GLU A 554 11.71 -28.79 -13.78
CA GLU A 554 12.43 -29.36 -14.92
C GLU A 554 12.27 -30.87 -15.01
N GLU A 555 12.32 -31.58 -13.87
CA GLU A 555 12.03 -33.02 -13.79
C GLU A 555 10.62 -33.35 -14.27
N ARG A 556 9.63 -32.59 -13.86
CA ARG A 556 8.23 -32.76 -14.32
C ARG A 556 8.07 -32.46 -15.81
N LYS A 557 8.91 -31.56 -16.38
CA LYS A 557 8.90 -31.26 -17.81
C LYS A 557 9.51 -32.41 -18.63
N LEU A 558 10.64 -32.93 -18.17
CA LEU A 558 11.31 -34.09 -18.77
C LEU A 558 10.45 -35.37 -18.71
N GLU A 559 9.76 -35.63 -17.60
CA GLU A 559 8.81 -36.74 -17.47
C GLU A 559 7.66 -36.62 -18.46
N LYS A 560 7.17 -35.40 -18.73
CA LYS A 560 6.12 -35.15 -19.72
C LYS A 560 6.61 -35.34 -21.15
N GLU A 561 7.82 -34.88 -21.46
CA GLU A 561 8.45 -35.05 -22.78
C GLU A 561 8.78 -36.52 -23.05
N GLN A 562 9.27 -37.26 -22.05
CA GLN A 562 9.51 -38.71 -22.16
C GLN A 562 8.19 -39.50 -22.38
N LYS A 563 7.10 -39.12 -21.70
CA LYS A 563 5.78 -39.72 -21.95
C LYS A 563 5.25 -39.40 -23.35
N ALA A 564 5.42 -38.17 -23.81
CA ALA A 564 5.00 -37.77 -25.16
C ALA A 564 5.78 -38.54 -26.27
N ASN A 565 7.10 -38.67 -26.11
CA ASN A 565 7.92 -39.43 -27.03
C ASN A 565 7.61 -40.93 -27.01
N LEU A 566 7.27 -41.51 -25.85
CA LEU A 566 6.82 -42.91 -25.74
C LEU A 566 5.47 -43.13 -26.45
N GLU A 567 4.56 -42.15 -26.38
CA GLU A 567 3.30 -42.17 -27.09
C GLU A 567 3.46 -42.02 -28.61
N GLU A 568 4.43 -41.22 -29.07
CA GLU A 568 4.79 -41.14 -30.50
C GLU A 568 5.43 -42.44 -31.03
N GLU A 569 6.28 -43.12 -30.27
CA GLU A 569 6.84 -44.42 -30.65
C GLU A 569 5.79 -45.53 -30.73
N ILE A 570 4.80 -45.51 -29.84
CA ILE A 570 3.66 -46.46 -29.85
C ILE A 570 2.73 -46.22 -31.06
N VAL A 571 2.56 -44.98 -31.48
CA VAL A 571 1.76 -44.62 -32.66
C VAL A 571 2.49 -44.99 -33.95
N ALA A 572 3.83 -44.98 -34.01
CA ALA A 572 4.63 -45.35 -35.18
C ALA A 572 4.66 -46.86 -35.48
N HIS A 573 4.24 -47.71 -34.53
CA HIS A 573 4.25 -49.19 -34.71
C HIS A 573 2.90 -49.81 -35.02
N ASN A 574 1.80 -49.04 -35.17
CA ASN A 574 0.50 -49.52 -35.55
C ASN A 574 0.00 -48.84 -36.86
N ILE A 575 0.56 -49.25 -38.00
CA ILE A 575 -0.01 -48.95 -39.33
C ILE A 575 -0.90 -50.11 -39.75
N VAL A 576 -2.22 -49.98 -39.67
CA VAL A 576 -3.21 -50.67 -40.55
C VAL A 576 -4.41 -49.77 -40.76
N ASP A 577 -4.51 -49.30 -42.00
CA ASP A 577 -5.64 -48.97 -42.86
C ASP A 577 -6.60 -47.79 -42.60
N PRO A 578 -6.77 -46.93 -43.65
CA PRO A 578 -7.53 -45.70 -43.56
C PRO A 578 -8.93 -45.85 -44.17
N GLU A 579 -9.98 -45.89 -43.36
CA GLU A 579 -11.30 -45.39 -43.79
C GLU A 579 -12.23 -45.16 -42.61
N LYS A 580 -12.55 -43.92 -42.44
CA LYS A 580 -13.72 -43.24 -41.86
C LYS A 580 -13.37 -42.13 -40.85
N SER A 581 -13.08 -40.98 -41.38
CA SER A 581 -13.94 -39.82 -41.40
C SER A 581 -14.37 -39.22 -40.04
N LYS A 582 -13.96 -37.98 -39.90
CA LYS A 582 -14.67 -36.81 -39.32
C LYS A 582 -14.55 -36.50 -37.81
N TYR A 583 -13.89 -35.35 -37.62
CA TYR A 583 -14.08 -34.42 -36.50
C TYR A 583 -13.92 -34.93 -35.07
N THR A 584 -12.74 -34.73 -34.51
CA THR A 584 -12.65 -34.42 -33.06
C THR A 584 -11.56 -33.41 -32.81
N SER A 585 -11.99 -32.28 -32.28
CA SER A 585 -11.18 -31.23 -31.68
C SER A 585 -10.20 -31.80 -30.65
N LYS A 586 -8.96 -31.26 -30.62
CA LYS A 586 -7.97 -31.55 -29.59
C LYS A 586 -8.55 -31.36 -28.19
N LYS A 587 -8.84 -32.45 -27.48
CA LYS A 587 -9.14 -32.46 -26.06
C LYS A 587 -7.83 -32.33 -25.30
N THR A 588 -7.64 -31.22 -24.62
CA THR A 588 -6.74 -31.09 -23.47
C THR A 588 -7.23 -32.04 -22.39
N GLU A 589 -6.43 -33.06 -22.06
CA GLU A 589 -6.74 -33.95 -20.94
C GLU A 589 -6.76 -33.14 -19.64
N LYS A 590 -7.97 -33.01 -19.09
CA LYS A 590 -8.20 -32.45 -17.77
C LYS A 590 -8.04 -33.56 -16.75
N ARG A 591 -7.19 -33.39 -15.75
CA ARG A 591 -6.99 -34.25 -14.57
C ARG A 591 -8.35 -34.58 -13.96
N HIS A 592 -8.70 -35.86 -13.89
CA HIS A 592 -9.82 -36.37 -13.11
C HIS A 592 -9.45 -36.18 -11.61
N ILE A 593 -10.16 -35.29 -10.94
CA ILE A 593 -10.03 -35.06 -9.50
C ILE A 593 -10.99 -36.06 -8.82
N GLY A 594 -10.67 -37.35 -8.74
CA GLY A 594 -11.25 -38.33 -7.85
C GLY A 594 -12.79 -38.40 -7.67
N VAL A 595 -13.59 -37.68 -8.48
CA VAL A 595 -15.05 -37.60 -8.39
C VAL A 595 -15.68 -37.69 -9.77
N GLN A 596 -16.69 -38.55 -9.91
CA GLN A 596 -17.56 -38.71 -11.10
C GLN A 596 -18.86 -37.95 -10.89
N VAL A 597 -19.33 -37.27 -11.93
CA VAL A 597 -20.60 -36.54 -11.94
C VAL A 597 -21.59 -37.32 -12.81
N ASP A 598 -22.74 -37.73 -12.28
CA ASP A 598 -23.73 -38.52 -13.00
C ASP A 598 -24.31 -37.73 -14.18
N GLY A 599 -24.25 -38.33 -15.37
CA GLY A 599 -24.86 -37.80 -16.59
C GLY A 599 -24.09 -36.67 -17.29
N LEU A 600 -22.87 -36.33 -16.87
CA LEU A 600 -22.12 -35.21 -17.41
C LEU A 600 -20.62 -35.53 -17.55
N ASP A 601 -20.15 -35.85 -18.76
CA ASP A 601 -18.74 -36.11 -19.05
C ASP A 601 -17.96 -34.80 -19.32
N GLY A 602 -16.73 -34.70 -18.77
CA GLY A 602 -15.79 -33.63 -19.10
C GLY A 602 -16.01 -32.28 -18.41
N ILE A 603 -16.79 -32.23 -17.33
CA ILE A 603 -17.02 -31.00 -16.56
C ILE A 603 -15.89 -30.74 -15.57
N TYR A 604 -15.56 -29.48 -15.40
CA TYR A 604 -14.61 -29.06 -14.37
C TYR A 604 -15.24 -29.21 -12.97
N VAL A 605 -14.60 -30.04 -12.13
CA VAL A 605 -15.02 -30.32 -10.75
C VAL A 605 -14.04 -29.64 -9.78
N ARG A 606 -14.56 -29.04 -8.72
CA ARG A 606 -13.76 -28.52 -7.60
C ARG A 606 -14.41 -28.84 -6.28
N PHE A 607 -13.64 -28.99 -5.22
CA PHE A 607 -14.12 -29.16 -3.86
C PHE A 607 -14.46 -27.85 -3.18
N ALA A 608 -15.55 -27.83 -2.42
CA ALA A 608 -15.97 -26.64 -1.68
C ALA A 608 -15.12 -26.42 -0.45
N LYS A 609 -14.61 -25.19 -0.29
CA LYS A 609 -13.81 -24.83 0.88
C LYS A 609 -14.59 -24.78 2.20
N CYS A 610 -15.90 -24.57 2.14
CA CYS A 610 -16.77 -24.46 3.32
C CYS A 610 -16.99 -25.80 4.08
N CYS A 611 -16.71 -26.96 3.45
CA CYS A 611 -16.88 -28.26 4.07
C CYS A 611 -15.75 -29.25 3.76
N SER A 612 -14.80 -28.86 2.86
CA SER A 612 -13.59 -29.62 2.49
C SER A 612 -13.83 -31.14 2.40
N PRO A 613 -14.65 -31.63 1.44
CA PRO A 613 -15.03 -33.03 1.37
C PRO A 613 -13.83 -33.96 1.13
N LEU A 614 -13.81 -35.10 1.79
CA LEU A 614 -12.78 -36.14 1.71
C LEU A 614 -13.33 -37.42 1.13
N PRO A 615 -12.50 -38.26 0.48
CA PRO A 615 -12.94 -39.61 0.08
C PRO A 615 -13.53 -40.38 1.27
N GLY A 616 -14.75 -40.92 1.06
CA GLY A 616 -15.54 -41.58 2.10
C GLY A 616 -16.59 -40.67 2.77
N ASP A 617 -16.60 -39.35 2.53
CA ASP A 617 -17.74 -38.50 2.89
C ASP A 617 -18.88 -38.66 1.87
N ASP A 618 -20.15 -38.55 2.34
CA ASP A 618 -21.30 -38.41 1.46
C ASP A 618 -21.29 -37.05 0.78
N ILE A 619 -21.27 -37.01 -0.56
CA ILE A 619 -21.06 -35.79 -1.34
C ILE A 619 -22.23 -35.49 -2.29
N VAL A 620 -22.39 -34.19 -2.61
CA VAL A 620 -23.36 -33.68 -3.57
C VAL A 620 -22.67 -32.58 -4.42
N GLY A 621 -22.95 -32.61 -5.73
CA GLY A 621 -22.45 -31.59 -6.66
C GLY A 621 -23.41 -30.41 -6.77
N TYR A 622 -22.89 -29.19 -6.88
CA TYR A 622 -23.63 -27.97 -7.15
C TYR A 622 -23.14 -27.31 -8.43
N ILE A 623 -24.02 -27.15 -9.43
CA ILE A 623 -23.69 -26.52 -10.71
C ILE A 623 -23.55 -25.01 -10.53
N THR A 624 -22.36 -24.47 -10.73
CA THR A 624 -22.05 -23.04 -10.67
C THR A 624 -21.96 -22.44 -12.07
N ARG A 625 -22.63 -21.29 -12.31
CA ARG A 625 -22.62 -20.62 -13.62
C ARG A 625 -21.18 -20.25 -14.02
N GLY A 626 -20.74 -20.80 -15.16
CA GLY A 626 -19.42 -20.50 -15.74
C GLY A 626 -18.20 -21.13 -15.04
N ARG A 627 -18.37 -21.93 -13.96
CA ARG A 627 -17.24 -22.47 -13.16
C ARG A 627 -17.29 -23.99 -12.92
N GLY A 628 -18.19 -24.70 -13.57
CA GLY A 628 -18.34 -26.17 -13.44
C GLY A 628 -19.11 -26.59 -12.19
N VAL A 629 -18.83 -27.82 -11.68
CA VAL A 629 -19.48 -28.40 -10.51
C VAL A 629 -18.64 -28.22 -9.27
N THR A 630 -19.24 -27.68 -8.20
CA THR A 630 -18.59 -27.59 -6.87
C THR A 630 -19.15 -28.72 -6.01
N VAL A 631 -18.28 -29.58 -5.49
CA VAL A 631 -18.62 -30.73 -4.64
C VAL A 631 -18.62 -30.31 -3.18
N HIS A 632 -19.73 -30.55 -2.51
CA HIS A 632 -19.94 -30.33 -1.08
C HIS A 632 -20.24 -31.65 -0.38
N ARG A 633 -20.08 -31.68 0.93
CA ARG A 633 -20.64 -32.72 1.77
C ARG A 633 -22.16 -32.54 1.87
N THR A 634 -22.90 -33.62 2.00
CA THR A 634 -24.38 -33.60 2.12
C THR A 634 -24.87 -32.93 3.41
N ASP A 635 -24.05 -32.92 4.46
CA ASP A 635 -24.31 -32.29 5.77
C ASP A 635 -23.79 -30.83 5.87
N CYS A 636 -23.31 -30.24 4.78
CA CYS A 636 -22.82 -28.86 4.76
C CYS A 636 -23.96 -27.87 5.01
N GLU A 637 -23.79 -26.96 5.96
CA GLU A 637 -24.78 -25.92 6.28
C GLU A 637 -25.21 -25.10 5.06
N ASN A 638 -24.27 -24.79 4.14
CA ASN A 638 -24.57 -24.07 2.90
C ASN A 638 -25.46 -24.87 1.94
N VAL A 639 -25.37 -26.20 1.97
CA VAL A 639 -26.25 -27.13 1.20
C VAL A 639 -27.59 -27.26 1.87
N LEU A 640 -27.61 -27.38 3.20
CA LEU A 640 -28.85 -27.57 3.97
C LEU A 640 -29.74 -26.34 3.97
N ARG A 641 -29.14 -25.14 4.06
CA ARG A 641 -29.86 -23.85 4.10
C ARG A 641 -30.53 -23.47 2.80
N ASP A 642 -30.02 -23.94 1.66
CA ASP A 642 -30.52 -23.60 0.33
C ASP A 642 -31.22 -24.77 -0.39
N LYS A 643 -31.54 -25.84 0.32
CA LYS A 643 -32.08 -27.12 -0.26
C LYS A 643 -33.32 -26.88 -1.12
N GLU A 644 -34.24 -26.02 -0.71
CA GLU A 644 -35.49 -25.74 -1.45
C GLU A 644 -35.30 -24.84 -2.68
N LYS A 645 -34.37 -23.90 -2.64
CA LYS A 645 -34.10 -22.95 -3.73
C LYS A 645 -33.10 -23.47 -4.77
N SER A 646 -32.31 -24.46 -4.40
CA SER A 646 -31.15 -24.93 -5.17
C SER A 646 -31.36 -26.33 -5.78
N ALA A 647 -32.49 -27.00 -5.52
CA ALA A 647 -32.81 -28.32 -6.05
C ALA A 647 -32.55 -28.51 -7.57
N PRO A 648 -32.86 -27.50 -8.45
CA PRO A 648 -32.62 -27.67 -9.89
C PRO A 648 -31.12 -27.55 -10.29
N ARG A 649 -30.21 -27.25 -9.36
CA ARG A 649 -28.77 -27.13 -9.62
C ARG A 649 -27.94 -28.20 -8.91
N MET A 650 -28.59 -29.10 -8.18
CA MET A 650 -27.91 -30.20 -7.51
C MET A 650 -27.78 -31.38 -8.48
N VAL A 651 -26.62 -32.02 -8.49
CA VAL A 651 -26.28 -33.19 -9.27
C VAL A 651 -25.66 -34.23 -8.36
N ASN A 652 -25.98 -35.50 -8.63
CA ASN A 652 -25.34 -36.60 -7.93
C ASN A 652 -23.89 -36.72 -8.36
N VAL A 653 -23.04 -36.92 -7.38
CA VAL A 653 -21.59 -37.11 -7.56
C VAL A 653 -21.15 -38.28 -6.70
N SER A 654 -20.19 -39.04 -7.18
CA SER A 654 -19.61 -40.18 -6.47
C SER A 654 -18.10 -40.15 -6.51
N TRP A 655 -17.47 -40.67 -5.46
CA TRP A 655 -16.01 -40.82 -5.43
C TRP A 655 -15.58 -41.92 -6.42
N ILE A 656 -14.47 -41.68 -7.12
CA ILE A 656 -13.80 -42.69 -7.94
C ILE A 656 -12.71 -43.33 -7.05
N ASP A 657 -12.65 -44.66 -7.07
CA ASP A 657 -11.67 -45.45 -6.30
C ASP A 657 -10.23 -45.30 -6.82
N ASP A 658 -9.71 -44.08 -6.88
CA ASP A 658 -8.30 -43.79 -7.21
C ASP A 658 -7.54 -43.33 -5.96
N THR A 659 -6.89 -44.27 -5.30
CA THR A 659 -6.41 -44.21 -3.92
C THR A 659 -5.08 -43.49 -3.70
N LYS A 660 -4.62 -42.64 -4.61
CA LYS A 660 -3.30 -41.98 -4.48
C LYS A 660 -3.32 -40.49 -4.25
N SER A 661 -4.48 -39.85 -4.31
CA SER A 661 -4.57 -38.39 -4.10
C SER A 661 -4.69 -38.08 -2.62
N LYS A 662 -3.94 -37.09 -2.13
CA LYS A 662 -4.02 -36.55 -0.78
C LYS A 662 -4.91 -35.31 -0.76
N PHE A 663 -5.66 -35.14 0.32
CA PHE A 663 -6.63 -34.08 0.54
C PHE A 663 -6.33 -33.35 1.85
N GLU A 664 -6.50 -32.05 1.86
CA GLU A 664 -6.32 -31.24 3.07
C GLU A 664 -7.57 -31.32 3.96
N ALA A 665 -7.34 -31.53 5.26
CA ALA A 665 -8.39 -31.53 6.29
C ALA A 665 -7.98 -30.62 7.46
N GLU A 666 -8.95 -29.85 7.96
CA GLU A 666 -8.77 -29.01 9.13
C GLU A 666 -9.25 -29.73 10.39
N LEU A 667 -8.41 -29.79 11.41
CA LEU A 667 -8.68 -30.34 12.72
C LEU A 667 -8.54 -29.25 13.78
N GLN A 668 -9.41 -29.28 14.77
CA GLN A 668 -9.24 -28.46 15.97
C GLN A 668 -9.10 -29.36 17.20
N ILE A 669 -8.07 -29.07 18.00
CA ILE A 669 -7.75 -29.75 19.23
C ILE A 669 -7.86 -28.77 20.39
N LYS A 670 -8.66 -29.10 21.41
CA LYS A 670 -8.67 -28.38 22.67
C LYS A 670 -7.89 -29.19 23.71
N ALA A 671 -6.93 -28.56 24.33
CA ALA A 671 -6.04 -29.21 25.29
C ALA A 671 -5.68 -28.26 26.43
N ASN A 672 -5.29 -28.82 27.57
CA ASN A 672 -4.75 -28.09 28.71
C ASN A 672 -3.41 -27.43 28.35
N ASP A 673 -3.24 -26.13 28.64
CA ASP A 673 -1.99 -25.41 28.39
C ASP A 673 -0.88 -25.93 29.30
N ARG A 674 -0.07 -26.87 28.78
CA ARG A 674 1.10 -27.41 29.45
C ARG A 674 2.31 -27.44 28.52
N ARG A 675 3.48 -27.35 29.10
CA ARG A 675 4.75 -27.35 28.36
C ARG A 675 4.90 -28.67 27.61
N GLY A 676 5.10 -28.60 26.28
CA GLY A 676 5.34 -29.76 25.42
C GLY A 676 4.08 -30.34 24.73
N ILE A 677 2.85 -29.87 25.00
CA ILE A 677 1.63 -30.41 24.39
C ILE A 677 1.66 -30.35 22.86
N ILE A 678 2.14 -29.26 22.26
CA ILE A 678 2.27 -29.10 20.81
C ILE A 678 3.27 -30.11 20.23
N ASN A 679 4.38 -30.38 20.92
CA ASN A 679 5.37 -31.37 20.48
C ASN A 679 4.79 -32.79 20.51
N GLU A 680 3.99 -33.14 21.50
CA GLU A 680 3.34 -34.45 21.56
C GLU A 680 2.30 -34.61 20.45
N ILE A 681 1.50 -33.55 20.17
CA ILE A 681 0.55 -33.53 19.06
C ILE A 681 1.30 -33.72 17.71
N THR A 682 2.36 -33.00 17.46
CA THR A 682 3.16 -33.12 16.23
C THR A 682 3.84 -34.47 16.10
N HIS A 683 4.26 -35.06 17.23
CA HIS A 683 4.84 -36.39 17.26
C HIS A 683 3.84 -37.49 16.87
N VAL A 684 2.56 -37.36 17.29
CA VAL A 684 1.49 -38.26 16.86
C VAL A 684 1.27 -38.17 15.34
N ILE A 685 1.25 -36.96 14.75
CA ILE A 685 1.11 -36.77 13.30
C ILE A 685 2.25 -37.45 12.55
N SER A 686 3.50 -37.22 13.02
CA SER A 686 4.70 -37.79 12.40
C SER A 686 4.69 -39.32 12.46
N ASN A 687 4.27 -39.93 13.59
CA ASN A 687 4.19 -41.39 13.75
C ASN A 687 3.15 -42.04 12.84
N GLU A 688 2.06 -41.32 12.53
CA GLU A 688 1.05 -41.80 11.58
C GLU A 688 1.41 -41.54 10.12
N LYS A 689 2.56 -40.90 9.84
CA LYS A 689 3.05 -40.54 8.50
C LYS A 689 2.08 -39.66 7.73
N VAL A 690 1.25 -38.91 8.43
CA VAL A 690 0.30 -37.93 7.87
C VAL A 690 1.07 -36.62 7.58
N GLY A 691 0.83 -36.02 6.43
CA GLY A 691 1.42 -34.72 6.08
C GLY A 691 0.84 -33.60 6.95
N LEU A 692 1.71 -32.80 7.58
CA LEU A 692 1.31 -31.59 8.32
C LEU A 692 1.56 -30.38 7.42
N VAL A 693 0.47 -29.66 7.05
CA VAL A 693 0.52 -28.46 6.21
C VAL A 693 0.64 -27.20 7.08
N GLY A 694 -0.08 -27.17 8.21
CA GLY A 694 -0.07 -26.02 9.10
C GLY A 694 -0.47 -26.37 10.52
N ILE A 695 0.06 -25.59 11.49
CA ILE A 695 -0.29 -25.66 12.90
C ILE A 695 -0.38 -24.24 13.47
N TYR A 696 -1.51 -23.93 14.16
CA TYR A 696 -1.77 -22.64 14.77
C TYR A 696 -2.30 -22.83 16.17
N GLY A 697 -1.55 -22.36 17.18
CA GLY A 697 -1.96 -22.41 18.59
C GLY A 697 -2.58 -21.08 19.04
N ARG A 698 -3.76 -21.11 19.65
CA ARG A 698 -4.41 -19.96 20.28
C ARG A 698 -4.66 -20.23 21.75
N LYS A 699 -4.35 -19.26 22.62
CA LYS A 699 -4.67 -19.36 24.05
C LYS A 699 -6.17 -19.08 24.22
N GLY A 700 -6.89 -19.99 24.86
CA GLY A 700 -8.31 -19.83 25.22
C GLY A 700 -8.50 -18.85 26.39
N SER A 701 -9.77 -18.47 26.65
CA SER A 701 -10.15 -17.59 27.77
C SER A 701 -10.00 -18.25 29.15
N ASP A 702 -10.01 -19.56 29.20
CA ASP A 702 -9.74 -20.39 30.40
C ASP A 702 -8.43 -21.16 30.19
N ILE A 703 -7.93 -21.84 31.21
CA ILE A 703 -6.58 -22.46 31.34
C ILE A 703 -6.19 -23.43 30.16
N GLY A 704 -6.87 -23.37 29.02
CA GLY A 704 -6.72 -24.24 27.87
C GLY A 704 -6.07 -23.60 26.64
N VAL A 705 -5.50 -24.43 25.76
CA VAL A 705 -4.98 -24.05 24.43
C VAL A 705 -5.85 -24.72 23.35
N THR A 706 -6.19 -23.95 22.32
CA THR A 706 -6.82 -24.49 21.10
C THR A 706 -5.77 -24.54 20.00
N VAL A 707 -5.56 -25.72 19.41
CA VAL A 707 -4.61 -25.95 18.33
C VAL A 707 -5.40 -26.29 17.06
N ASP A 708 -5.28 -25.44 16.04
CA ASP A 708 -5.83 -25.67 14.73
C ASP A 708 -4.74 -26.34 13.86
N LEU A 709 -5.04 -27.47 13.24
CA LEU A 709 -4.15 -28.25 12.41
C LEU A 709 -4.71 -28.34 10.98
N ILE A 710 -3.84 -28.22 9.99
CA ILE A 710 -4.14 -28.59 8.62
C ILE A 710 -3.27 -29.78 8.26
N VAL A 711 -3.91 -30.91 7.93
CA VAL A 711 -3.25 -32.19 7.63
C VAL A 711 -3.62 -32.70 6.25
N GLU A 712 -2.69 -33.42 5.59
CA GLU A 712 -2.93 -34.11 4.33
C GLU A 712 -3.27 -35.58 4.58
N VAL A 713 -4.50 -35.99 4.22
CA VAL A 713 -4.98 -37.36 4.40
C VAL A 713 -5.51 -37.96 3.07
N VAL A 714 -5.54 -39.25 2.96
CA VAL A 714 -6.10 -39.98 1.78
C VAL A 714 -7.62 -40.05 1.82
N GLY A 715 -8.22 -40.02 3.01
CA GLY A 715 -9.66 -40.08 3.19
C GLY A 715 -10.11 -39.97 4.64
N ILE A 716 -11.44 -40.14 4.83
CA ILE A 716 -12.07 -39.97 6.15
C ILE A 716 -11.59 -40.99 7.20
N ASP A 717 -11.25 -42.19 6.79
CA ASP A 717 -10.81 -43.27 7.71
C ASP A 717 -9.43 -42.92 8.33
N GLU A 718 -8.50 -42.42 7.54
CA GLU A 718 -7.20 -41.99 8.00
C GLU A 718 -7.31 -40.77 8.95
N LEU A 719 -8.21 -39.83 8.63
CA LEU A 719 -8.51 -38.69 9.49
C LEU A 719 -9.10 -39.15 10.83
N ASN A 720 -10.06 -40.01 10.82
CA ASN A 720 -10.72 -40.57 12.03
C ASN A 720 -9.71 -41.34 12.90
N LYS A 721 -8.77 -42.07 12.30
CA LYS A 721 -7.71 -42.77 13.00
C LYS A 721 -6.79 -41.79 13.70
N LEU A 722 -6.42 -40.68 13.00
CA LEU A 722 -5.62 -39.61 13.55
C LEU A 722 -6.32 -38.93 14.74
N ILE A 723 -7.60 -38.59 14.61
CA ILE A 723 -8.40 -37.96 15.67
C ILE A 723 -8.42 -38.86 16.93
N ARG A 724 -8.68 -40.19 16.78
CA ARG A 724 -8.65 -41.12 17.93
C ARG A 724 -7.30 -41.13 18.63
N LYS A 725 -6.21 -41.06 17.88
CA LYS A 725 -4.86 -41.03 18.48
C LYS A 725 -4.54 -39.70 19.17
N MET A 726 -5.05 -38.57 18.64
CA MET A 726 -4.95 -37.27 19.30
C MET A 726 -5.69 -37.26 20.65
N MET A 727 -6.87 -37.89 20.72
CA MET A 727 -7.63 -38.01 21.96
C MET A 727 -6.92 -38.83 23.05
N ASN A 728 -5.97 -39.69 22.69
CA ASN A 728 -5.16 -40.43 23.64
C ASN A 728 -3.93 -39.66 24.17
N VAL A 729 -3.66 -38.45 23.67
CA VAL A 729 -2.58 -37.61 24.20
C VAL A 729 -3.00 -37.01 25.56
N PRO A 730 -2.22 -37.23 26.63
CA PRO A 730 -2.59 -36.69 27.94
C PRO A 730 -2.78 -35.17 27.91
N GLY A 731 -3.93 -34.70 28.39
CA GLY A 731 -4.28 -33.28 28.40
C GLY A 731 -5.02 -32.78 27.15
N VAL A 732 -5.27 -33.60 26.16
CA VAL A 732 -6.23 -33.32 25.08
C VAL A 732 -7.63 -33.65 25.57
N GLU A 733 -8.53 -32.68 25.51
CA GLU A 733 -9.93 -32.79 25.93
C GLU A 733 -10.85 -33.10 24.77
N GLU A 734 -10.63 -32.44 23.65
CA GLU A 734 -11.42 -32.61 22.43
C GLU A 734 -10.51 -32.56 21.20
N ALA A 735 -10.77 -33.41 20.22
CA ALA A 735 -10.19 -33.34 18.88
C ALA A 735 -11.26 -33.65 17.86
N TYR A 736 -11.51 -32.76 16.93
CA TYR A 736 -12.58 -32.92 15.92
C TYR A 736 -12.20 -32.21 14.62
N ARG A 737 -12.85 -32.65 13.54
CA ARG A 737 -12.76 -32.03 12.23
C ARG A 737 -13.57 -30.74 12.23
N VAL A 738 -12.95 -29.64 11.81
CA VAL A 738 -13.61 -28.34 11.68
C VAL A 738 -14.32 -28.29 10.33
N GLN A 739 -15.56 -27.80 10.32
CA GLN A 739 -16.20 -27.41 9.05
C GLN A 739 -15.53 -26.10 8.61
N GLY A 740 -14.99 -26.06 7.39
CA GLY A 740 -14.24 -24.93 6.87
C GLY A 740 -15.01 -23.62 7.01
N ARG A 741 -14.30 -22.55 7.39
CA ARG A 741 -14.85 -21.19 7.54
C ARG A 741 -15.13 -20.53 6.20
#